data_b3d20746c023099dfd2f0925888f2a55
#
_entry.id   b3d20746c023099dfd2f0925888f2a55
#
_cell.length_a   1.000
_cell.length_b   1.000
_cell.length_c   1.000
_cell.angle_alpha   90.00
_cell.angle_beta   90.00
_cell.angle_gamma   90.00
#
_symmetry.space_group_name_H-M   'P 1'
#
loop_
_entity.id
_entity.type
_entity.pdbx_description
1 polymer ?
#
loop_
_entity_poly.entity_id
_entity_poly.type
_entity_poly.pdbx_seq_one_letter_code
_entity_poly.pdbx_strand_id
1 'polypeptide(L)'
;DGNGRLAVLYLRINLITEWYLGVVSSLFIDNNGYDVLKGLANLVDPTIGTENGGHVFNGPCHPYGLVKVGVDTNNKHDFHAGYTVNGRIMGITHLHVSGTGGEPKYGVISQYPVVIPLDELNLNYYSSARSFEEFELGYAKFGLESYNVMIELTAGRRTGLHRYTFPPSDHAHVIIDLAHILTQGYGSRWINGAIYSVSHNQVKGIGQYTGGWNNGGPYKVYFCSQFDTNATGFATFWDGSITNGSTHQVGGNDFSLGAILTFDTYENPVIQSRVGISFISADQACKSAETEVPDFDFNATQQSVVDAWERELSRIRVDGGSTDLQKIFYSSLYRTMIMPKRAIDIVRSLIDIYQHVGYMPDGRSGMYNGITQGGSNADMLVAELYLKKLGMYSIDWKLAYEALLKDAEVDPWEQGLYEGRLFLTNYKELGYIPSPVHRRTAYAINPCSKTLEYSANDYSIALMAKAMKKYDDYIKYKKRARNWENLWYSNKTHRGVKGFILPRFLDGTFDTEWEVLYKNGGETPFYEGTSWEYSLDVPHVDVKGLISLSGGPDAFEKRLDKTFSSGYLSSFYNIGNEPSFFHACLYHFIGKQYKSVNIIRDILRTHFSSDRGGIPGNDDSGAMGSWFVFHAMGIFPLAGQDIYLINSPHFEQTTIILSISPTITFTIIANNLSNDNRYVQSAKINGVEWHKTWFRHSDIANGAVLELEMDNRVSKTWGIVDANGNPVPYPPSLSDNIE
;
A
#
# COMPACT_ATOMS: atom_id res chain seq x y z
N ASP A 1 22.58 -21.16 13.09
CA ASP A 1 21.91 -20.80 11.84
C ASP A 1 21.03 -19.56 12.06
N GLY A 2 21.68 -18.40 12.27
CA GLY A 2 21.03 -17.15 12.69
C GLY A 2 20.77 -16.13 11.57
N ASN A 3 20.70 -16.50 10.30
CA ASN A 3 20.73 -15.57 9.18
C ASN A 3 19.36 -15.26 8.53
N GLY A 4 18.25 -15.72 9.10
CA GLY A 4 16.91 -15.50 8.52
C GLY A 4 16.01 -14.47 9.22
N ARG A 5 16.38 -13.93 10.37
CA ARG A 5 15.40 -13.32 11.28
C ARG A 5 15.24 -11.80 11.25
N LEU A 6 16.00 -11.05 10.45
CA LEU A 6 16.02 -9.59 10.61
C LEU A 6 15.71 -8.75 9.34
N ALA A 7 15.32 -9.38 8.24
CA ALA A 7 14.97 -8.65 7.00
C ALA A 7 13.52 -8.12 6.96
N VAL A 8 12.78 -8.28 8.04
CA VAL A 8 11.31 -8.13 8.09
C VAL A 8 10.85 -6.77 8.65
N LEU A 9 11.75 -5.86 8.90
CA LEU A 9 11.48 -4.66 9.70
C LEU A 9 11.02 -3.42 8.90
N TYR A 10 10.56 -3.61 7.65
CA TYR A 10 10.13 -2.51 6.78
C TYR A 10 8.69 -2.64 6.34
N LEU A 11 7.80 -2.52 7.25
CA LEU A 11 6.38 -2.48 6.90
C LEU A 11 5.81 -1.14 7.31
N ARG A 12 5.47 -0.35 6.32
CA ARG A 12 4.46 0.66 6.46
C ARG A 12 3.14 -0.08 6.37
N ILE A 13 2.44 -0.22 7.48
CA ILE A 13 1.17 -0.91 7.53
C ILE A 13 0.07 0.14 7.68
N ASN A 14 -0.51 0.51 6.58
CA ASN A 14 -1.88 0.92 6.50
C ASN A 14 -2.69 -0.36 6.21
N LEU A 15 -3.28 -0.98 7.23
CA LEU A 15 -3.80 -2.35 7.11
C LEU A 15 -5.07 -2.47 6.26
N ILE A 16 -5.80 -1.40 6.04
CA ILE A 16 -6.88 -1.39 5.02
C ILE A 16 -6.25 -1.44 3.63
N THR A 17 -5.23 -0.64 3.37
CA THR A 17 -4.51 -0.65 2.09
C THR A 17 -3.73 -1.93 1.88
N GLU A 18 -3.18 -2.52 2.93
CA GLU A 18 -2.47 -3.79 2.87
C GLU A 18 -3.36 -4.98 2.64
N TRP A 19 -4.60 -4.89 3.07
CA TRP A 19 -5.55 -5.93 2.76
C TRP A 19 -5.74 -6.05 1.23
N TYR A 20 -5.95 -4.95 0.50
CA TYR A 20 -6.01 -4.99 -0.97
C TYR A 20 -4.69 -5.48 -1.59
N LEU A 21 -3.56 -5.09 -1.04
CA LEU A 21 -2.22 -5.52 -1.48
C LEU A 21 -1.93 -6.97 -1.10
N GLY A 22 -2.26 -7.36 0.12
CA GLY A 22 -2.13 -8.73 0.60
C GLY A 22 -2.91 -9.70 -0.27
N VAL A 23 -4.07 -9.30 -0.77
CA VAL A 23 -4.89 -10.16 -1.64
C VAL A 23 -4.27 -10.33 -3.03
N VAL A 24 -3.69 -9.31 -3.65
CA VAL A 24 -2.94 -9.51 -4.91
C VAL A 24 -1.76 -10.44 -4.68
N SER A 25 -0.96 -10.20 -3.64
CA SER A 25 0.18 -11.07 -3.32
C SER A 25 -0.23 -12.41 -2.71
N SER A 26 -1.40 -12.54 -2.10
CA SER A 26 -1.93 -13.80 -1.56
C SER A 26 -2.40 -14.78 -2.62
N LEU A 27 -2.56 -14.33 -3.86
CA LEU A 27 -2.83 -15.24 -4.96
C LEU A 27 -1.63 -16.14 -5.28
N PHE A 28 -0.42 -15.86 -4.74
CA PHE A 28 0.82 -16.49 -5.18
C PHE A 28 1.51 -17.32 -4.09
N ILE A 29 1.85 -18.56 -4.42
CA ILE A 29 2.74 -19.43 -3.64
C ILE A 29 4.10 -19.49 -4.35
N ASP A 30 5.18 -19.28 -3.60
CA ASP A 30 6.54 -19.12 -4.14
C ASP A 30 7.12 -20.40 -4.69
N ASN A 31 7.81 -20.36 -5.86
CA ASN A 31 9.11 -20.94 -6.19
C ASN A 31 9.38 -21.00 -7.72
N ASN A 32 10.66 -21.05 -8.11
CA ASN A 32 11.21 -20.97 -9.48
C ASN A 32 10.64 -22.00 -10.47
N GLY A 33 10.19 -21.59 -11.65
CA GLY A 33 9.95 -22.50 -12.77
C GLY A 33 8.69 -22.35 -13.61
N TYR A 34 8.24 -21.12 -13.90
CA TYR A 34 7.20 -20.87 -14.91
C TYR A 34 7.77 -20.02 -16.06
N ASP A 35 7.10 -20.07 -17.22
CA ASP A 35 7.47 -19.23 -18.35
C ASP A 35 7.25 -17.76 -18.04
N VAL A 36 8.33 -17.01 -17.87
CA VAL A 36 8.31 -15.57 -17.69
C VAL A 36 8.01 -14.90 -19.02
N LEU A 37 6.92 -14.14 -19.12
CA LEU A 37 6.67 -13.31 -20.28
C LEU A 37 7.71 -12.18 -20.32
N LYS A 38 8.26 -11.95 -21.50
CA LYS A 38 9.19 -10.84 -21.73
C LYS A 38 8.44 -9.67 -22.38
N GLY A 39 8.85 -8.47 -22.04
CA GLY A 39 8.30 -7.23 -22.58
C GLY A 39 7.18 -6.60 -21.76
N LEU A 40 6.76 -7.20 -20.64
CA LEU A 40 5.79 -6.58 -19.73
C LEU A 40 6.35 -5.31 -19.06
N ALA A 41 7.65 -5.26 -18.86
CA ALA A 41 8.35 -4.07 -18.36
C ALA A 41 8.06 -2.82 -19.22
N ASN A 42 7.91 -2.98 -20.54
CA ASN A 42 7.60 -1.90 -21.47
C ASN A 42 6.15 -1.36 -21.32
N LEU A 43 5.28 -2.12 -20.66
CA LEU A 43 3.91 -1.71 -20.34
C LEU A 43 3.80 -0.99 -19.00
N VAL A 44 4.87 -0.93 -18.21
CA VAL A 44 4.89 -0.21 -16.94
C VAL A 44 5.39 1.21 -17.14
N ASP A 45 4.58 2.17 -16.75
CA ASP A 45 4.97 3.56 -16.64
C ASP A 45 5.04 3.95 -15.16
N PRO A 46 6.25 4.07 -14.57
CA PRO A 46 6.40 4.41 -13.16
C PRO A 46 5.97 5.84 -12.83
N THR A 47 5.68 6.67 -13.83
CA THR A 47 5.26 8.07 -13.61
C THR A 47 3.76 8.22 -13.36
N ILE A 48 2.93 7.21 -13.65
CA ILE A 48 1.47 7.25 -13.39
C ILE A 48 1.24 7.38 -11.88
N GLY A 49 0.55 8.43 -11.46
CA GLY A 49 0.26 8.74 -10.05
C GLY A 49 1.29 9.66 -9.38
N THR A 50 2.22 10.25 -10.14
CA THR A 50 3.16 11.26 -9.60
C THR A 50 2.58 12.66 -9.52
N GLU A 51 1.37 12.88 -10.02
CA GLU A 51 0.61 14.13 -9.96
C GLU A 51 -0.78 13.91 -9.40
N ASN A 52 -1.49 14.99 -9.07
CA ASN A 52 -2.87 15.00 -8.58
C ASN A 52 -3.09 14.21 -7.27
N GLY A 53 -2.11 14.19 -6.39
CA GLY A 53 -2.24 13.56 -5.07
C GLY A 53 -2.02 12.04 -5.06
N GLY A 54 -1.54 11.45 -6.14
CA GLY A 54 -1.21 10.02 -6.16
C GLY A 54 0.01 9.65 -5.32
N HIS A 55 0.95 10.56 -5.17
CA HIS A 55 2.19 10.43 -4.38
C HIS A 55 3.02 9.18 -4.69
N VAL A 56 2.96 8.68 -5.92
CA VAL A 56 3.64 7.46 -6.35
C VAL A 56 5.14 7.69 -6.45
N PHE A 57 5.92 6.75 -5.92
CA PHE A 57 7.35 6.69 -6.13
C PHE A 57 7.66 6.19 -7.56
N ASN A 58 8.47 6.94 -8.29
CA ASN A 58 8.77 6.69 -9.70
C ASN A 58 10.23 6.33 -10.00
N GLY A 59 11.09 6.28 -8.99
CA GLY A 59 12.48 5.88 -9.14
C GLY A 59 12.65 4.35 -9.26
N PRO A 60 13.86 3.87 -9.62
CA PRO A 60 14.12 2.45 -9.67
C PRO A 60 14.04 1.77 -8.31
N CYS A 61 13.43 0.59 -8.29
CA CYS A 61 13.36 -0.28 -7.14
C CYS A 61 13.22 -1.74 -7.59
N HIS A 62 13.66 -2.67 -6.77
CA HIS A 62 13.42 -4.10 -6.96
C HIS A 62 11.99 -4.45 -6.43
N PRO A 63 11.25 -5.40 -7.03
CA PRO A 63 9.99 -5.88 -6.46
C PRO A 63 10.17 -6.23 -4.98
N TYR A 64 9.30 -5.65 -4.13
CA TYR A 64 9.36 -5.80 -2.67
C TYR A 64 10.71 -5.41 -2.03
N GLY A 65 11.53 -4.60 -2.73
CA GLY A 65 12.84 -4.15 -2.25
C GLY A 65 12.74 -3.13 -1.12
N LEU A 66 13.77 -3.11 -0.27
CA LEU A 66 13.94 -2.09 0.74
C LEU A 66 14.28 -0.74 0.10
N VAL A 67 15.30 -0.75 -0.77
CA VAL A 67 15.80 0.45 -1.42
C VAL A 67 14.86 0.90 -2.54
N LYS A 68 14.56 2.18 -2.50
CA LYS A 68 13.85 2.96 -3.49
C LYS A 68 14.69 4.18 -3.76
N VAL A 69 15.60 4.08 -4.73
CA VAL A 69 16.52 5.17 -5.05
C VAL A 69 15.82 6.15 -5.99
N GLY A 70 15.78 7.42 -5.58
CA GLY A 70 15.10 8.45 -6.35
C GLY A 70 15.57 9.85 -6.00
N VAL A 71 15.07 10.82 -6.77
CA VAL A 71 15.38 12.24 -6.55
C VAL A 71 14.38 12.85 -5.60
N ASP A 72 14.89 13.67 -4.68
CA ASP A 72 14.11 14.55 -3.82
C ASP A 72 14.07 15.95 -4.39
N THR A 73 12.89 16.56 -4.42
CA THR A 73 12.66 17.88 -4.98
C THR A 73 12.19 18.90 -3.93
N ASN A 74 12.37 20.18 -4.23
CA ASN A 74 12.02 21.27 -3.32
C ASN A 74 10.57 21.76 -3.42
N ASN A 75 9.77 21.24 -4.34
CA ASN A 75 8.38 21.61 -4.45
C ASN A 75 7.55 20.86 -3.40
N LYS A 76 6.80 21.60 -2.58
CA LYS A 76 6.02 21.04 -1.45
C LYS A 76 4.64 20.50 -1.84
N HIS A 77 4.26 20.54 -3.11
CA HIS A 77 3.04 19.93 -3.62
C HIS A 77 3.37 18.55 -4.20
N ASP A 78 2.65 17.51 -3.78
CA ASP A 78 2.77 16.12 -4.27
C ASP A 78 4.14 15.44 -4.05
N PHE A 79 5.02 15.97 -3.21
CA PHE A 79 6.39 15.48 -3.04
C PHE A 79 6.57 14.38 -1.97
N HIS A 80 5.50 13.79 -1.46
CA HIS A 80 5.58 12.81 -0.36
C HIS A 80 6.45 11.58 -0.68
N ALA A 81 6.58 11.25 -1.97
CA ALA A 81 7.51 10.23 -2.47
C ALA A 81 8.84 10.81 -3.00
N GLY A 82 9.16 12.07 -2.69
CA GLY A 82 10.39 12.77 -3.07
C GLY A 82 10.28 13.57 -4.37
N TYR A 83 9.80 12.97 -5.43
CA TYR A 83 9.75 13.57 -6.76
C TYR A 83 8.52 14.47 -6.96
N THR A 84 8.73 15.60 -7.68
CA THR A 84 7.66 16.39 -8.29
C THR A 84 8.06 16.88 -9.68
N VAL A 85 7.06 17.01 -10.58
CA VAL A 85 7.28 17.35 -12.00
C VAL A 85 8.04 18.65 -12.19
N ASN A 86 7.75 19.69 -11.41
CA ASN A 86 8.35 21.03 -11.57
C ASN A 86 9.35 21.39 -10.46
N GLY A 87 9.72 20.44 -9.60
CA GLY A 87 10.66 20.67 -8.50
C GLY A 87 12.11 20.66 -8.96
N ARG A 88 12.96 21.47 -8.30
CA ARG A 88 14.41 21.39 -8.46
C ARG A 88 14.92 20.19 -7.66
N ILE A 89 15.83 19.41 -8.22
CA ILE A 89 16.47 18.28 -7.51
C ILE A 89 17.38 18.86 -6.42
N MET A 90 17.22 18.39 -5.18
CA MET A 90 18.01 18.80 -4.03
C MET A 90 18.69 17.61 -3.31
N GLY A 91 18.41 16.38 -3.71
CA GLY A 91 19.00 15.17 -3.16
C GLY A 91 18.67 13.95 -3.98
N ILE A 92 19.45 12.89 -3.80
CA ILE A 92 19.15 11.55 -4.29
C ILE A 92 19.21 10.62 -3.09
N THR A 93 18.08 10.07 -2.69
CA THR A 93 17.95 9.26 -1.48
C THR A 93 17.50 7.83 -1.80
N HIS A 94 17.55 6.96 -0.80
CA HIS A 94 17.41 5.51 -1.01
C HIS A 94 16.18 4.92 -0.33
N LEU A 95 15.46 5.74 0.44
CA LEU A 95 14.28 5.33 1.16
C LEU A 95 13.14 6.30 0.89
N HIS A 96 12.08 5.77 0.29
CA HIS A 96 10.86 6.50 0.01
C HIS A 96 9.64 5.66 0.35
N VAL A 97 8.52 6.33 0.56
CA VAL A 97 7.21 5.68 0.66
C VAL A 97 6.41 6.03 -0.57
N SER A 98 5.80 5.03 -1.19
CA SER A 98 4.97 5.22 -2.38
C SER A 98 3.50 5.41 -2.01
N GLY A 99 2.90 6.42 -2.60
CA GLY A 99 1.45 6.57 -2.68
C GLY A 99 0.75 7.12 -1.44
N THR A 100 1.46 7.52 -0.40
CA THR A 100 0.78 7.95 0.82
C THR A 100 0.69 9.45 0.93
N GLY A 101 -0.50 9.96 1.19
CA GLY A 101 -0.74 11.34 1.61
C GLY A 101 -0.24 11.64 3.04
N GLY A 102 -0.67 12.75 3.60
CA GLY A 102 -0.23 13.21 4.91
C GLY A 102 1.19 13.80 4.87
N GLU A 103 2.02 13.46 5.83
CA GLU A 103 3.38 13.97 5.91
C GLU A 103 4.41 13.02 5.28
N PRO A 104 5.40 13.52 4.55
CA PRO A 104 6.44 12.67 3.97
C PRO A 104 7.24 11.97 5.07
N LYS A 105 7.72 10.77 4.75
CA LYS A 105 8.62 10.00 5.60
C LYS A 105 9.80 9.50 4.80
N TYR A 106 10.96 9.46 5.44
CA TYR A 106 12.24 9.15 4.80
C TYR A 106 12.75 10.28 3.88
N GLY A 107 13.27 9.98 2.68
CA GLY A 107 14.09 10.90 1.93
C GLY A 107 15.32 11.25 2.75
N VAL A 108 16.07 10.24 3.21
CA VAL A 108 17.18 10.40 4.15
C VAL A 108 18.47 9.83 3.57
N ILE A 109 19.61 10.37 4.00
CA ILE A 109 20.95 10.00 3.52
C ILE A 109 21.05 10.24 2.02
N SER A 110 21.22 11.50 1.67
CA SER A 110 21.33 11.94 0.28
C SER A 110 22.74 11.77 -0.26
N GLN A 111 22.84 11.41 -1.54
CA GLN A 111 24.03 11.68 -2.37
C GLN A 111 23.67 12.73 -3.40
N TYR A 112 24.58 13.70 -3.65
CA TYR A 112 24.36 14.73 -4.64
C TYR A 112 25.63 15.15 -5.35
N PRO A 113 25.74 15.01 -6.70
CA PRO A 113 26.90 15.41 -7.45
C PRO A 113 26.86 16.90 -7.78
N VAL A 114 28.00 17.57 -7.60
CA VAL A 114 28.17 18.99 -7.95
C VAL A 114 29.52 19.24 -8.63
N VAL A 115 29.62 20.31 -9.41
CA VAL A 115 30.87 20.81 -9.99
C VAL A 115 31.00 22.26 -9.61
N ILE A 116 31.78 22.52 -8.55
CA ILE A 116 31.97 23.86 -7.96
C ILE A 116 33.19 23.85 -7.04
N PRO A 117 34.00 24.92 -6.96
CA PRO A 117 35.06 25.01 -5.94
C PRO A 117 34.51 24.86 -4.53
N LEU A 118 35.22 24.16 -3.66
CA LEU A 118 34.73 23.86 -2.28
C LEU A 118 34.50 25.10 -1.44
N ASP A 119 35.25 26.18 -1.65
CA ASP A 119 35.08 27.47 -0.97
C ASP A 119 33.87 28.29 -1.46
N GLU A 120 33.29 27.92 -2.60
CA GLU A 120 32.07 28.48 -3.16
C GLU A 120 30.84 27.61 -2.86
N LEU A 121 31.02 26.41 -2.35
CA LEU A 121 29.93 25.45 -2.07
C LEU A 121 29.08 25.88 -0.89
N ASN A 122 27.83 26.19 -1.14
CA ASN A 122 26.85 26.48 -0.09
C ASN A 122 26.10 25.19 0.32
N LEU A 123 26.50 24.60 1.45
CA LEU A 123 25.93 23.37 1.98
C LEU A 123 24.47 23.49 2.45
N ASN A 124 23.99 24.71 2.64
CA ASN A 124 22.58 24.95 2.99
C ASN A 124 21.68 25.11 1.75
N TYR A 125 22.29 25.23 0.57
CA TYR A 125 21.54 25.44 -0.68
C TYR A 125 22.31 24.96 -1.91
N TYR A 126 22.15 23.69 -2.23
CA TYR A 126 22.63 23.11 -3.49
C TYR A 126 21.46 22.39 -4.17
N SER A 127 20.90 22.98 -5.21
CA SER A 127 19.83 22.39 -5.98
C SER A 127 19.97 22.71 -7.47
N SER A 128 19.43 21.88 -8.32
CA SER A 128 19.47 22.12 -9.76
C SER A 128 18.10 21.91 -10.41
N ALA A 129 17.79 22.76 -11.38
CA ALA A 129 16.76 22.44 -12.35
C ALA A 129 17.19 21.24 -13.18
N ARG A 130 16.21 20.58 -13.78
CA ARG A 130 16.44 19.42 -14.66
C ARG A 130 16.55 19.91 -16.11
N SER A 131 17.64 19.58 -16.77
CA SER A 131 17.79 19.77 -18.21
C SER A 131 17.20 18.59 -19.01
N PHE A 132 17.06 17.44 -18.35
CA PHE A 132 16.54 16.20 -18.90
C PHE A 132 15.99 15.28 -17.81
N GLU A 133 14.97 14.46 -18.10
CA GLU A 133 14.53 13.35 -17.26
C GLU A 133 13.98 12.20 -18.10
N GLU A 134 14.21 10.98 -17.63
CA GLU A 134 13.71 9.75 -18.21
C GLU A 134 13.41 8.75 -17.10
N PHE A 135 12.31 8.03 -17.24
CA PHE A 135 11.91 6.99 -16.30
C PHE A 135 11.51 5.73 -17.05
N GLU A 136 12.11 4.63 -16.65
CA GLU A 136 11.74 3.29 -17.10
C GLU A 136 11.67 2.35 -15.89
N LEU A 137 11.07 1.21 -16.06
CA LEU A 137 11.04 0.20 -15.01
C LEU A 137 12.46 -0.23 -14.61
N GLY A 138 12.86 0.04 -13.36
CA GLY A 138 14.19 -0.25 -12.84
C GLY A 138 15.28 0.73 -13.26
N TYR A 139 14.93 1.85 -13.88
CA TYR A 139 15.89 2.87 -14.34
C TYR A 139 15.32 4.28 -14.24
N ALA A 140 16.17 5.23 -13.89
CA ALA A 140 15.87 6.67 -14.01
C ALA A 140 17.10 7.44 -14.41
N LYS A 141 16.92 8.54 -15.18
CA LYS A 141 17.99 9.39 -15.66
C LYS A 141 17.62 10.86 -15.55
N PHE A 142 18.58 11.68 -15.12
CA PHE A 142 18.39 13.12 -14.92
C PHE A 142 19.60 13.91 -15.35
N GLY A 143 19.38 15.09 -15.94
CA GLY A 143 20.41 16.09 -16.15
C GLY A 143 20.31 17.21 -15.11
N LEU A 144 21.38 17.50 -14.39
CA LEU A 144 21.48 18.67 -13.50
C LEU A 144 21.97 19.88 -14.29
N GLU A 145 21.06 20.83 -14.55
CA GLU A 145 21.37 22.02 -15.36
C GLU A 145 22.47 22.86 -14.72
N SER A 146 22.42 23.10 -13.40
CA SER A 146 23.37 23.99 -12.70
C SER A 146 24.81 23.46 -12.69
N TYR A 147 25.01 22.17 -12.84
CA TYR A 147 26.32 21.51 -12.69
C TYR A 147 26.77 20.79 -13.97
N ASN A 148 25.90 20.73 -14.98
CA ASN A 148 26.13 19.95 -16.21
C ASN A 148 26.51 18.48 -15.92
N VAL A 149 25.86 17.87 -14.94
CA VAL A 149 26.07 16.46 -14.54
C VAL A 149 24.87 15.65 -14.99
N MET A 150 25.15 14.50 -15.63
CA MET A 150 24.14 13.47 -15.90
C MET A 150 24.17 12.43 -14.80
N ILE A 151 22.98 12.04 -14.33
CA ILE A 151 22.77 11.05 -13.29
C ILE A 151 21.95 9.90 -13.87
N GLU A 152 22.39 8.68 -13.66
CA GLU A 152 21.63 7.48 -13.96
C GLU A 152 21.51 6.65 -12.68
N LEU A 153 20.33 6.09 -12.44
CA LEU A 153 20.00 5.35 -11.23
C LEU A 153 19.42 3.98 -11.58
N THR A 154 19.81 2.96 -10.82
CA THR A 154 19.17 1.64 -10.76
C THR A 154 19.28 1.09 -9.34
N ALA A 155 18.65 -0.04 -9.04
CA ALA A 155 18.59 -0.54 -7.67
C ALA A 155 18.61 -2.08 -7.58
N GLY A 156 19.23 -2.62 -6.55
CA GLY A 156 18.98 -3.96 -6.03
C GLY A 156 17.89 -3.94 -4.95
N ARG A 157 17.83 -4.98 -4.13
CA ARG A 157 16.85 -5.07 -3.02
C ARG A 157 17.18 -4.13 -1.85
N ARG A 158 18.46 -3.96 -1.53
CA ARG A 158 18.98 -3.17 -0.41
C ARG A 158 20.06 -2.19 -0.83
N THR A 159 20.29 -2.06 -2.13
CA THR A 159 21.40 -1.28 -2.68
C THR A 159 20.90 -0.40 -3.81
N GLY A 160 21.20 0.90 -3.77
CA GLY A 160 21.07 1.80 -4.91
C GLY A 160 22.39 1.83 -5.69
N LEU A 161 22.34 1.89 -7.02
CA LEU A 161 23.50 2.09 -7.87
C LEU A 161 23.32 3.39 -8.66
N HIS A 162 24.29 4.27 -8.52
CA HIS A 162 24.35 5.56 -9.18
C HIS A 162 25.49 5.55 -10.22
N ARG A 163 25.25 6.18 -11.35
CA ARG A 163 26.28 6.48 -12.34
C ARG A 163 26.21 7.97 -12.65
N TYR A 164 27.26 8.70 -12.30
CA TYR A 164 27.41 10.12 -12.54
C TYR A 164 28.32 10.34 -13.73
N THR A 165 27.89 11.14 -14.71
CA THR A 165 28.75 11.60 -15.79
C THR A 165 28.97 13.10 -15.59
N PHE A 166 30.21 13.45 -15.22
CA PHE A 166 30.66 14.80 -14.95
C PHE A 166 31.25 15.45 -16.21
N PRO A 167 31.23 16.79 -16.32
CA PRO A 167 32.15 17.47 -17.22
C PRO A 167 33.60 17.31 -16.73
N PRO A 168 34.62 17.49 -17.59
CA PRO A 168 36.03 17.48 -17.17
C PRO A 168 36.29 18.56 -16.10
N SER A 169 36.74 18.16 -14.91
CA SER A 169 36.95 19.07 -13.78
C SER A 169 37.78 18.41 -12.67
N ASP A 170 38.53 19.19 -11.91
CA ASP A 170 39.12 18.85 -10.64
C ASP A 170 38.27 19.30 -9.44
N HIS A 171 37.12 19.92 -9.70
CA HIS A 171 36.09 20.36 -8.75
C HIS A 171 34.81 19.53 -8.82
N ALA A 172 34.90 18.28 -9.29
CA ALA A 172 33.80 17.35 -9.28
C ALA A 172 33.69 16.72 -7.88
N HIS A 173 32.53 16.91 -7.24
CA HIS A 173 32.31 16.41 -5.88
C HIS A 173 31.02 15.60 -5.80
N VAL A 174 31.03 14.60 -4.90
CA VAL A 174 29.81 13.93 -4.43
C VAL A 174 29.62 14.27 -2.94
N ILE A 175 28.55 14.96 -2.65
CA ILE A 175 28.12 15.31 -1.28
C ILE A 175 27.29 14.16 -0.74
N ILE A 176 27.64 13.65 0.46
CA ILE A 176 26.83 12.70 1.23
C ILE A 176 26.30 13.46 2.43
N ASP A 177 24.98 13.72 2.45
CA ASP A 177 24.32 14.50 3.49
C ASP A 177 23.39 13.63 4.33
N LEU A 178 23.72 13.49 5.63
CA LEU A 178 22.93 12.72 6.59
C LEU A 178 21.76 13.52 7.11
N ALA A 179 21.86 14.85 7.13
CA ALA A 179 20.80 15.73 7.64
C ALA A 179 19.69 15.98 6.60
N HIS A 180 19.90 15.55 5.36
CA HIS A 180 18.87 15.62 4.31
C HIS A 180 17.63 14.79 4.69
N ILE A 181 16.46 15.40 4.58
CA ILE A 181 15.16 14.81 4.88
C ILE A 181 14.08 15.42 3.98
N LEU A 182 13.02 14.68 3.71
CA LEU A 182 11.77 15.23 3.19
C LEU A 182 11.00 15.87 4.35
N THR A 183 10.77 17.19 4.29
CA THR A 183 10.08 17.91 5.36
C THR A 183 8.88 18.67 4.85
N GLN A 184 7.75 18.52 5.58
CA GLN A 184 6.60 19.40 5.52
C GLN A 184 5.88 19.32 6.87
N GLY A 185 5.52 20.46 7.45
CA GLY A 185 4.78 20.50 8.72
C GLY A 185 5.47 19.73 9.87
N TYR A 186 4.90 18.62 10.29
CA TYR A 186 5.47 17.68 11.27
C TYR A 186 6.21 16.49 10.63
N GLY A 187 6.65 16.65 9.38
CA GLY A 187 7.39 15.64 8.62
C GLY A 187 8.61 15.07 9.33
N SER A 188 9.41 14.32 8.59
CA SER A 188 10.65 13.74 9.13
C SER A 188 11.55 14.81 9.75
N ARG A 189 12.26 14.45 10.82
CA ARG A 189 13.25 15.31 11.48
C ARG A 189 14.56 14.56 11.61
N TRP A 190 15.64 15.24 11.35
CA TRP A 190 16.98 14.82 11.66
C TRP A 190 17.25 15.00 13.17
N ILE A 191 17.94 14.04 13.79
CA ILE A 191 18.30 14.10 15.21
C ILE A 191 19.81 14.19 15.38
N ASN A 192 20.53 13.16 14.93
CA ASN A 192 21.99 13.06 15.02
C ASN A 192 22.52 11.95 14.11
N GLY A 193 23.84 11.88 13.99
CA GLY A 193 24.51 10.81 13.25
C GLY A 193 26.02 10.88 13.34
N ALA A 194 26.61 9.94 12.63
CA ALA A 194 28.06 9.86 12.45
C ALA A 194 28.38 9.37 11.04
N ILE A 195 29.43 9.95 10.45
CA ILE A 195 29.96 9.57 9.16
C ILE A 195 31.47 9.38 9.25
N TYR A 196 31.99 8.38 8.57
CA TYR A 196 33.42 8.11 8.54
C TYR A 196 33.85 7.50 7.19
N SER A 197 34.99 7.97 6.71
CA SER A 197 35.73 7.37 5.59
C SER A 197 36.44 6.13 6.08
N VAL A 198 36.29 5.02 5.33
CA VAL A 198 36.99 3.77 5.58
C VAL A 198 38.22 3.67 4.69
N SER A 199 38.13 4.25 3.49
CA SER A 199 39.15 4.31 2.47
C SER A 199 38.90 5.49 1.53
N HIS A 200 39.78 5.71 0.55
CA HIS A 200 39.58 6.75 -0.48
C HIS A 200 38.31 6.56 -1.36
N ASN A 201 37.69 5.39 -1.32
CA ASN A 201 36.50 5.08 -2.10
C ASN A 201 35.34 4.51 -1.28
N GLN A 202 35.43 4.53 0.06
CA GLN A 202 34.36 3.99 0.92
C GLN A 202 34.04 4.89 2.10
N VAL A 203 32.77 5.24 2.23
CA VAL A 203 32.19 6.00 3.33
C VAL A 203 31.04 5.22 3.94
N LYS A 204 30.97 5.14 5.25
CA LYS A 204 29.84 4.53 5.96
C LYS A 204 29.40 5.39 7.12
N GLY A 205 28.19 5.18 7.60
CA GLY A 205 27.68 5.97 8.71
C GLY A 205 26.30 5.54 9.17
N ILE A 206 25.77 6.37 10.05
CA ILE A 206 24.47 6.21 10.67
C ILE A 206 23.79 7.58 10.80
N GLY A 207 22.52 7.64 10.43
CA GLY A 207 21.63 8.75 10.74
C GLY A 207 20.51 8.31 11.67
N GLN A 208 20.12 9.18 12.60
CA GLN A 208 18.96 9.00 13.47
C GLN A 208 17.92 10.06 13.14
N TYR A 209 16.68 9.62 12.93
CA TYR A 209 15.55 10.43 12.46
C TYR A 209 14.31 10.15 13.27
N THR A 210 13.33 11.06 13.23
CA THR A 210 12.01 10.91 13.85
C THR A 210 10.96 11.64 13.03
N GLY A 211 9.69 11.51 13.40
CA GLY A 211 8.58 12.20 12.73
C GLY A 211 8.16 11.60 11.39
N GLY A 212 7.50 12.39 10.59
CA GLY A 212 6.85 11.97 9.36
C GLY A 212 5.53 11.25 9.62
N TRP A 213 4.93 10.73 8.58
CA TRP A 213 3.68 9.99 8.67
C TRP A 213 3.72 8.95 9.80
N ASN A 214 2.63 8.81 10.54
CA ASN A 214 2.49 8.00 11.75
C ASN A 214 3.32 8.49 12.96
N ASN A 215 3.87 9.68 12.92
CA ASN A 215 4.51 10.38 14.03
C ASN A 215 5.33 9.48 14.98
N GLY A 216 6.06 8.51 14.39
CA GLY A 216 6.79 7.47 15.14
C GLY A 216 7.98 7.99 15.90
N GLY A 217 8.41 7.21 16.89
CA GLY A 217 9.63 7.44 17.65
C GLY A 217 10.90 7.41 16.81
N PRO A 218 12.07 7.72 17.44
CA PRO A 218 13.33 7.77 16.71
C PRO A 218 13.70 6.43 16.07
N TYR A 219 14.17 6.48 14.82
CA TYR A 219 14.69 5.33 14.09
C TYR A 219 16.07 5.62 13.51
N LYS A 220 16.86 4.56 13.35
CA LYS A 220 18.23 4.63 12.83
C LYS A 220 18.30 4.05 11.42
N VAL A 221 19.03 4.73 10.55
CA VAL A 221 19.37 4.24 9.22
C VAL A 221 20.87 4.19 9.08
N TYR A 222 21.39 3.03 8.72
CA TYR A 222 22.80 2.79 8.44
C TYR A 222 23.01 2.74 6.93
N PHE A 223 24.12 3.26 6.47
CA PHE A 223 24.49 3.21 5.08
C PHE A 223 25.96 2.85 4.87
N CYS A 224 26.27 2.39 3.67
CA CYS A 224 27.61 2.19 3.16
C CYS A 224 27.64 2.59 1.69
N SER A 225 28.39 3.64 1.39
CA SER A 225 28.61 4.13 0.04
C SER A 225 30.01 3.73 -0.42
N GLN A 226 30.10 3.05 -1.56
CA GLN A 226 31.36 2.63 -2.16
C GLN A 226 31.39 3.13 -3.61
N PHE A 227 32.57 3.65 -4.01
CA PHE A 227 32.81 4.20 -5.34
C PHE A 227 33.73 3.27 -6.13
N ASP A 228 33.54 3.20 -7.44
CA ASP A 228 34.41 2.46 -8.36
C ASP A 228 35.78 3.12 -8.56
N THR A 229 35.85 4.41 -8.22
CA THR A 229 37.04 5.28 -8.38
C THR A 229 37.47 5.85 -7.03
N ASN A 230 38.79 5.94 -6.78
CA ASN A 230 39.32 6.59 -5.59
C ASN A 230 39.15 8.13 -5.66
N ALA A 231 38.63 8.71 -4.61
CA ALA A 231 38.60 10.15 -4.45
C ALA A 231 40.00 10.73 -4.32
N THR A 232 40.22 11.87 -4.95
CA THR A 232 41.49 12.66 -4.86
C THR A 232 41.50 13.55 -3.62
N GLY A 233 40.33 13.87 -3.07
CA GLY A 233 40.15 14.65 -1.84
C GLY A 233 38.98 14.16 -1.01
N PHE A 234 39.07 14.37 0.30
CA PHE A 234 38.02 14.03 1.26
C PHE A 234 37.86 15.16 2.26
N ALA A 235 36.62 15.54 2.55
CA ALA A 235 36.28 16.49 3.59
C ALA A 235 35.03 16.01 4.34
N THR A 236 34.88 16.44 5.58
CA THR A 236 33.59 16.36 6.30
C THR A 236 33.03 17.75 6.50
N PHE A 237 31.72 17.83 6.75
CA PHE A 237 31.08 19.07 7.11
C PHE A 237 30.13 18.92 8.29
N TRP A 238 30.02 19.98 9.06
CA TRP A 238 29.08 20.12 10.15
C TRP A 238 28.69 21.60 10.31
N ASP A 239 27.41 21.87 10.50
CA ASP A 239 26.87 23.23 10.67
C ASP A 239 27.34 24.23 9.59
N GLY A 240 27.32 23.78 8.34
CA GLY A 240 27.75 24.59 7.19
C GLY A 240 29.26 24.77 7.05
N SER A 241 30.07 24.28 8.00
CA SER A 241 31.53 24.40 7.99
C SER A 241 32.19 23.15 7.40
N ILE A 242 33.08 23.32 6.41
CA ILE A 242 33.83 22.24 5.74
C ILE A 242 35.19 22.10 6.42
N THR A 243 35.55 20.87 6.77
CA THR A 243 36.88 20.51 7.30
C THR A 243 37.59 19.59 6.31
N ASN A 244 38.51 20.17 5.54
CA ASN A 244 39.33 19.44 4.57
C ASN A 244 40.24 18.39 5.24
N GLY A 245 40.35 17.20 4.61
CA GLY A 245 41.16 16.09 5.11
C GLY A 245 40.58 15.36 6.31
N SER A 246 39.45 15.81 6.84
CA SER A 246 38.78 15.14 7.94
C SER A 246 38.07 13.87 7.47
N THR A 247 38.32 12.75 8.15
CA THR A 247 37.77 11.42 7.79
C THR A 247 36.65 10.95 8.74
N HIS A 248 36.28 11.75 9.74
CA HIS A 248 35.26 11.41 10.70
C HIS A 248 34.56 12.67 11.20
N GLN A 249 33.23 12.59 11.28
CA GLN A 249 32.40 13.65 11.87
C GLN A 249 31.22 13.03 12.61
N VAL A 250 30.89 13.61 13.75
CA VAL A 250 29.69 13.33 14.53
C VAL A 250 28.97 14.64 14.78
N GLY A 251 27.64 14.63 14.73
CA GLY A 251 26.84 15.82 14.95
C GLY A 251 25.35 15.52 15.13
N GLY A 252 24.59 16.58 15.35
CA GLY A 252 23.13 16.52 15.55
C GLY A 252 22.55 17.89 15.82
N ASN A 253 21.36 17.93 16.45
CA ASN A 253 20.66 19.16 16.83
C ASN A 253 20.27 20.06 15.65
N ASP A 254 19.71 19.46 14.60
CA ASP A 254 19.24 20.15 13.37
C ASP A 254 20.34 20.78 12.51
N PHE A 255 21.63 20.60 12.81
CA PHE A 255 22.73 21.06 11.98
C PHE A 255 23.08 20.07 10.88
N SER A 256 23.49 20.60 9.71
CA SER A 256 23.96 19.77 8.59
C SER A 256 25.16 18.91 8.99
N LEU A 257 25.20 17.67 8.52
CA LEU A 257 26.27 16.71 8.77
C LEU A 257 26.51 15.81 7.57
N GLY A 258 27.75 15.72 7.11
CA GLY A 258 28.05 14.83 6.02
C GLY A 258 29.52 14.77 5.62
N ALA A 259 29.76 14.25 4.41
CA ALA A 259 31.06 14.15 3.78
C ALA A 259 31.03 14.62 2.32
N ILE A 260 32.17 15.05 1.83
CA ILE A 260 32.40 15.47 0.45
C ILE A 260 33.57 14.67 -0.10
N LEU A 261 33.37 13.95 -1.18
CA LEU A 261 34.40 13.24 -1.93
C LEU A 261 34.70 14.04 -3.21
N THR A 262 35.96 14.32 -3.49
CA THR A 262 36.42 15.06 -4.67
C THR A 262 37.03 14.07 -5.66
N PHE A 263 36.72 14.23 -6.94
CA PHE A 263 37.23 13.39 -8.03
C PHE A 263 37.86 14.28 -9.11
N ASP A 264 38.89 13.76 -9.76
CA ASP A 264 39.40 14.32 -11.00
C ASP A 264 38.70 13.62 -12.17
N THR A 265 37.95 14.41 -12.94
CA THR A 265 37.13 13.90 -14.05
C THR A 265 37.63 14.27 -15.44
N TYR A 266 38.88 14.75 -15.55
CA TYR A 266 39.50 15.06 -16.85
C TYR A 266 39.73 13.80 -17.70
N GLU A 267 40.22 12.71 -17.10
CA GLU A 267 40.46 11.45 -17.80
C GLU A 267 39.30 10.45 -17.64
N ASN A 268 38.66 10.43 -16.46
CA ASN A 268 37.52 9.55 -16.17
C ASN A 268 36.29 10.37 -15.75
N PRO A 269 35.44 10.77 -16.70
CA PRO A 269 34.25 11.56 -16.39
C PRO A 269 33.13 10.75 -15.73
N VAL A 270 33.21 9.44 -15.69
CA VAL A 270 32.15 8.57 -15.16
C VAL A 270 32.56 8.01 -13.81
N ILE A 271 31.80 8.35 -12.78
CA ILE A 271 31.98 7.87 -11.41
C ILE A 271 30.73 7.09 -11.00
N GLN A 272 30.91 5.86 -10.53
CA GLN A 272 29.79 5.06 -10.00
C GLN A 272 29.86 4.94 -8.50
N SER A 273 28.68 4.92 -7.86
CA SER A 273 28.52 4.73 -6.41
C SER A 273 27.45 3.68 -6.15
N ARG A 274 27.79 2.60 -5.43
CA ARG A 274 26.81 1.68 -4.86
C ARG A 274 26.58 2.03 -3.40
N VAL A 275 25.30 2.14 -3.02
CA VAL A 275 24.89 2.57 -1.68
C VAL A 275 24.01 1.50 -1.04
N GLY A 276 24.57 0.77 -0.11
CA GLY A 276 23.81 -0.18 0.71
C GLY A 276 23.11 0.53 1.86
N ILE A 277 21.89 0.09 2.16
CA ILE A 277 21.06 0.60 3.27
C ILE A 277 20.69 -0.54 4.23
N SER A 278 20.75 -0.25 5.53
CA SER A 278 20.34 -1.20 6.57
C SER A 278 19.74 -0.47 7.77
N PHE A 279 18.81 -1.13 8.49
CA PHE A 279 18.33 -0.70 9.81
C PHE A 279 19.04 -1.44 10.95
N ILE A 280 20.04 -2.26 10.65
CA ILE A 280 20.73 -3.13 11.59
C ILE A 280 22.13 -2.61 11.87
N SER A 281 22.94 -2.45 10.83
CA SER A 281 24.33 -1.97 10.95
C SER A 281 24.89 -1.47 9.62
N ALA A 282 25.93 -0.62 9.68
CA ALA A 282 26.67 -0.17 8.53
C ALA A 282 27.42 -1.33 7.83
N ASP A 283 27.91 -2.30 8.60
CA ASP A 283 28.59 -3.47 8.01
C ASP A 283 27.62 -4.34 7.20
N GLN A 284 26.36 -4.47 7.65
CA GLN A 284 25.34 -5.14 6.84
C GLN A 284 25.00 -4.33 5.59
N ALA A 285 24.96 -3.01 5.67
CA ALA A 285 24.78 -2.15 4.50
C ALA A 285 25.91 -2.36 3.48
N CYS A 286 27.18 -2.39 3.91
CA CYS A 286 28.33 -2.69 3.05
C CYS A 286 28.20 -4.08 2.40
N LYS A 287 27.90 -5.11 3.21
CA LYS A 287 27.75 -6.48 2.72
C LYS A 287 26.62 -6.60 1.68
N SER A 288 25.52 -5.89 1.88
CA SER A 288 24.41 -5.87 0.91
C SER A 288 24.87 -5.23 -0.41
N ALA A 289 25.56 -4.08 -0.35
CA ALA A 289 26.08 -3.40 -1.53
C ALA A 289 27.05 -4.28 -2.33
N GLU A 290 28.00 -4.94 -1.65
CA GLU A 290 28.98 -5.83 -2.26
C GLU A 290 28.35 -7.09 -2.86
N THR A 291 27.31 -7.61 -2.24
CA THR A 291 26.64 -8.83 -2.70
C THR A 291 25.72 -8.56 -3.90
N GLU A 292 24.98 -7.45 -3.86
CA GLU A 292 23.96 -7.13 -4.87
C GLU A 292 24.55 -6.45 -6.11
N VAL A 293 25.65 -5.72 -5.96
CA VAL A 293 26.36 -5.00 -7.05
C VAL A 293 27.87 -5.25 -6.92
N PRO A 294 28.39 -6.46 -7.19
CA PRO A 294 29.80 -6.79 -6.92
C PRO A 294 30.79 -5.99 -7.77
N ASP A 295 30.50 -5.78 -9.04
CA ASP A 295 31.43 -5.30 -10.04
C ASP A 295 31.14 -3.88 -10.56
N PHE A 296 30.20 -3.15 -9.95
CA PHE A 296 29.70 -1.88 -10.45
C PHE A 296 29.13 -1.94 -11.90
N ASP A 297 28.74 -3.13 -12.36
CA ASP A 297 28.12 -3.28 -13.67
C ASP A 297 26.68 -2.75 -13.64
N PHE A 298 26.54 -1.49 -14.07
CA PHE A 298 25.28 -0.79 -14.09
C PHE A 298 24.24 -1.50 -14.96
N ASN A 299 24.67 -1.94 -16.15
CA ASN A 299 23.74 -2.52 -17.11
C ASN A 299 23.26 -3.92 -16.66
N ALA A 300 24.17 -4.73 -16.09
CA ALA A 300 23.81 -6.02 -15.51
C ALA A 300 22.88 -5.86 -14.30
N THR A 301 23.12 -4.86 -13.46
CA THR A 301 22.25 -4.55 -12.31
C THR A 301 20.86 -4.12 -12.79
N GLN A 302 20.76 -3.19 -13.75
CA GLN A 302 19.49 -2.76 -14.35
C GLN A 302 18.73 -3.95 -14.96
N GLN A 303 19.40 -4.79 -15.75
CA GLN A 303 18.78 -5.97 -16.36
C GLN A 303 18.26 -6.95 -15.30
N SER A 304 18.99 -7.15 -14.22
CA SER A 304 18.58 -8.01 -13.09
C SER A 304 17.29 -7.50 -12.44
N VAL A 305 17.13 -6.18 -12.31
CA VAL A 305 15.89 -5.56 -11.79
C VAL A 305 14.74 -5.74 -12.76
N VAL A 306 14.96 -5.50 -14.05
CA VAL A 306 13.93 -5.71 -15.09
C VAL A 306 13.49 -7.18 -15.10
N ASP A 307 14.44 -8.13 -15.07
CA ASP A 307 14.10 -9.56 -15.03
C ASP A 307 13.32 -9.96 -13.76
N ALA A 308 13.62 -9.32 -12.63
CA ALA A 308 12.85 -9.53 -11.40
C ALA A 308 11.40 -9.00 -11.53
N TRP A 309 11.21 -7.84 -12.14
CA TRP A 309 9.89 -7.29 -12.43
C TRP A 309 9.11 -8.11 -13.46
N GLU A 310 9.74 -8.50 -14.57
CA GLU A 310 9.12 -9.40 -15.56
C GLU A 310 8.57 -10.66 -14.90
N ARG A 311 9.32 -11.24 -13.98
CA ARG A 311 8.91 -12.42 -13.22
C ARG A 311 7.68 -12.16 -12.37
N GLU A 312 7.64 -11.08 -11.61
CA GLU A 312 6.50 -10.79 -10.74
C GLU A 312 5.27 -10.35 -11.56
N LEU A 313 5.43 -9.52 -12.58
CA LEU A 313 4.34 -9.08 -13.45
C LEU A 313 3.72 -10.24 -14.23
N SER A 314 4.53 -11.22 -14.64
CA SER A 314 4.06 -12.43 -15.38
C SER A 314 3.11 -13.31 -14.57
N ARG A 315 2.95 -13.06 -13.28
CA ARG A 315 2.00 -13.81 -12.43
C ARG A 315 0.54 -13.53 -12.79
N ILE A 316 0.26 -12.37 -13.37
CA ILE A 316 -1.06 -12.05 -13.92
C ILE A 316 -0.87 -11.63 -15.38
N ARG A 317 -1.45 -12.41 -16.29
CA ARG A 317 -1.36 -12.19 -17.72
C ARG A 317 -2.72 -11.80 -18.26
N VAL A 318 -2.77 -10.75 -19.05
CA VAL A 318 -3.99 -10.30 -19.71
C VAL A 318 -3.83 -10.33 -21.21
N ASP A 319 -4.88 -10.80 -21.90
CA ASP A 319 -4.96 -10.82 -23.36
C ASP A 319 -6.16 -9.97 -23.80
N GLY A 320 -5.97 -9.20 -24.86
CA GLY A 320 -6.97 -8.24 -25.36
C GLY A 320 -6.87 -6.88 -24.69
N GLY A 321 -7.93 -6.09 -24.88
CA GLY A 321 -7.94 -4.69 -24.48
C GLY A 321 -7.03 -3.79 -25.34
N SER A 322 -7.04 -2.48 -25.08
CA SER A 322 -6.12 -1.54 -25.73
C SER A 322 -4.74 -1.54 -25.06
N THR A 323 -3.72 -1.09 -25.77
CA THR A 323 -2.37 -0.89 -25.23
C THR A 323 -2.38 0.05 -24.02
N ASP A 324 -3.18 1.12 -24.06
CA ASP A 324 -3.33 2.03 -22.90
C ASP A 324 -3.94 1.32 -21.70
N LEU A 325 -4.95 0.48 -21.90
CA LEU A 325 -5.55 -0.30 -20.82
C LEU A 325 -4.54 -1.28 -20.21
N GLN A 326 -3.75 -1.98 -21.04
CA GLN A 326 -2.67 -2.84 -20.58
C GLN A 326 -1.59 -2.04 -19.82
N LYS A 327 -1.24 -0.85 -20.30
CA LYS A 327 -0.30 0.06 -19.63
C LYS A 327 -0.79 0.46 -18.25
N ILE A 328 -2.05 0.90 -18.12
CA ILE A 328 -2.67 1.23 -16.83
C ILE A 328 -2.70 0.00 -15.92
N PHE A 329 -3.03 -1.17 -16.46
CA PHE A 329 -3.12 -2.43 -15.71
C PHE A 329 -1.76 -2.84 -15.14
N TYR A 330 -0.71 -2.93 -15.96
CA TYR A 330 0.61 -3.37 -15.50
C TYR A 330 1.29 -2.31 -14.62
N SER A 331 1.05 -1.01 -14.86
CA SER A 331 1.50 0.05 -13.96
C SER A 331 0.78 0.00 -12.61
N SER A 332 -0.51 -0.35 -12.60
CA SER A 332 -1.26 -0.56 -11.36
C SER A 332 -0.76 -1.80 -10.61
N LEU A 333 -0.52 -2.90 -11.31
CA LEU A 333 0.06 -4.13 -10.74
C LEU A 333 1.48 -3.87 -10.19
N TYR A 334 2.32 -3.12 -10.92
CA TYR A 334 3.65 -2.68 -10.45
C TYR A 334 3.56 -1.93 -9.12
N ARG A 335 2.64 -0.95 -8.99
CA ARG A 335 2.48 -0.17 -7.76
C ARG A 335 2.16 -1.04 -6.54
N THR A 336 1.45 -2.15 -6.71
CA THR A 336 1.16 -3.09 -5.61
C THR A 336 2.40 -3.79 -5.05
N MET A 337 3.53 -3.78 -5.75
CA MET A 337 4.75 -4.50 -5.43
C MET A 337 5.97 -3.61 -5.18
N ILE A 338 5.81 -2.28 -5.26
CA ILE A 338 6.89 -1.32 -4.95
C ILE A 338 7.32 -1.45 -3.47
N MET A 339 6.36 -1.55 -2.56
CA MET A 339 6.66 -1.65 -1.13
C MET A 339 6.95 -3.11 -0.73
N PRO A 340 7.79 -3.38 0.31
CA PRO A 340 8.20 -4.74 0.70
C PRO A 340 7.08 -5.51 1.39
N LYS A 341 6.06 -6.00 0.64
CA LYS A 341 4.77 -6.45 1.15
C LYS A 341 4.26 -7.75 0.51
N ARG A 342 4.95 -8.87 0.64
CA ARG A 342 4.31 -10.17 0.38
C ARG A 342 3.42 -10.56 1.55
N ALA A 343 2.16 -10.95 1.32
CA ALA A 343 1.18 -11.24 2.37
C ALA A 343 1.68 -12.25 3.44
N ILE A 344 2.34 -13.32 3.02
CA ILE A 344 2.92 -14.32 3.94
C ILE A 344 4.02 -13.69 4.81
N ASP A 345 4.87 -12.85 4.23
CA ASP A 345 5.96 -12.18 4.96
C ASP A 345 5.39 -11.10 5.90
N ILE A 346 4.30 -10.44 5.51
CA ILE A 346 3.56 -9.52 6.39
C ILE A 346 3.06 -10.28 7.63
N VAL A 347 2.34 -11.39 7.44
CA VAL A 347 1.80 -12.16 8.58
C VAL A 347 2.91 -12.69 9.47
N ARG A 348 4.02 -13.18 8.91
CA ARG A 348 5.20 -13.59 9.70
C ARG A 348 5.78 -12.44 10.50
N SER A 349 5.80 -11.23 9.93
CA SER A 349 6.26 -10.02 10.63
C SER A 349 5.32 -9.61 11.74
N LEU A 350 4.01 -9.67 11.52
CA LEU A 350 3.01 -9.36 12.55
C LEU A 350 3.15 -10.30 13.74
N ILE A 351 3.37 -11.59 13.48
CA ILE A 351 3.63 -12.58 14.53
C ILE A 351 4.94 -12.30 15.26
N ASP A 352 6.01 -11.93 14.55
CA ASP A 352 7.29 -11.57 15.16
C ASP A 352 7.16 -10.31 16.05
N ILE A 353 6.42 -9.30 15.60
CA ILE A 353 6.10 -8.11 16.40
C ILE A 353 5.30 -8.52 17.64
N TYR A 354 4.26 -9.34 17.49
CA TYR A 354 3.49 -9.85 18.63
C TYR A 354 4.37 -10.53 19.68
N GLN A 355 5.32 -11.37 19.27
CA GLN A 355 6.24 -12.04 20.19
C GLN A 355 7.15 -11.07 20.97
N HIS A 356 7.49 -9.91 20.39
CA HIS A 356 8.39 -8.95 21.00
C HIS A 356 7.66 -7.85 21.80
N VAL A 357 6.48 -7.44 21.34
CA VAL A 357 5.72 -6.31 21.91
C VAL A 357 4.47 -6.77 22.65
N GLY A 358 3.96 -7.96 22.34
CA GLY A 358 2.78 -8.54 22.99
C GLY A 358 1.45 -8.27 22.26
N TYR A 359 1.47 -7.48 21.17
CA TYR A 359 0.32 -7.15 20.34
C TYR A 359 0.73 -7.06 18.87
N MET A 360 -0.21 -7.29 17.95
CA MET A 360 -0.03 -6.90 16.55
C MET A 360 -0.31 -5.40 16.40
N PRO A 361 0.42 -4.67 15.54
CA PRO A 361 0.24 -3.23 15.40
C PRO A 361 -1.02 -2.89 14.59
N ASP A 362 -1.65 -1.76 14.93
CA ASP A 362 -2.62 -1.08 14.06
C ASP A 362 -1.93 -0.54 12.79
N GLY A 363 -0.79 0.09 12.94
CA GLY A 363 0.03 0.58 11.84
C GLY A 363 1.51 0.55 12.17
N ARG A 364 2.37 0.40 11.15
CA ARG A 364 3.81 0.43 11.31
C ARG A 364 4.49 1.32 10.30
N SER A 365 5.33 2.22 10.75
CA SER A 365 6.14 3.10 9.89
C SER A 365 7.45 3.46 10.59
N GLY A 366 8.57 3.38 9.86
CA GLY A 366 9.88 3.79 10.37
C GLY A 366 10.30 3.07 11.64
N MET A 367 10.09 1.77 11.73
CA MET A 367 10.40 0.95 12.89
C MET A 367 9.51 1.22 14.13
N TYR A 368 8.46 1.99 13.97
CA TYR A 368 7.53 2.33 15.05
C TYR A 368 6.16 1.73 14.79
N ASN A 369 5.58 1.14 15.82
CA ASN A 369 4.19 0.71 15.86
C ASN A 369 3.37 1.84 16.47
N GLY A 370 2.24 2.19 15.87
CA GLY A 370 1.45 3.30 16.37
C GLY A 370 0.00 3.23 16.00
N ILE A 371 -0.77 4.13 16.58
CA ILE A 371 -2.16 4.37 16.24
C ILE A 371 -2.18 5.16 14.95
N THR A 372 -2.71 4.57 13.89
CA THR A 372 -2.71 5.21 12.59
C THR A 372 -4.12 5.46 12.08
N GLN A 373 -5.01 4.48 12.21
CA GLN A 373 -6.32 4.49 11.59
C GLN A 373 -7.43 4.00 12.52
N GLY A 374 -8.56 3.60 11.94
CA GLY A 374 -9.74 3.18 12.66
C GLY A 374 -9.67 1.76 13.21
N GLY A 375 -8.95 0.83 12.58
CA GLY A 375 -9.06 -0.60 12.85
C GLY A 375 -7.83 -1.27 13.43
N SER A 376 -7.89 -2.59 13.51
CA SER A 376 -6.78 -3.52 13.77
C SER A 376 -6.79 -4.58 12.68
N ASN A 377 -6.52 -4.15 11.44
CA ASN A 377 -6.77 -4.95 10.24
C ASN A 377 -5.74 -6.08 10.00
N ALA A 378 -4.69 -6.18 10.84
CA ALA A 378 -3.87 -7.38 10.97
C ALA A 378 -4.73 -8.63 11.12
N ASP A 379 -5.82 -8.54 11.88
CA ASP A 379 -6.76 -9.63 12.13
C ASP A 379 -7.39 -10.15 10.84
N MET A 380 -7.79 -9.23 9.95
CA MET A 380 -8.42 -9.57 8.67
C MET A 380 -7.44 -10.29 7.74
N LEU A 381 -6.21 -9.77 7.62
CA LEU A 381 -5.18 -10.36 6.77
C LEU A 381 -4.78 -11.76 7.23
N VAL A 382 -4.56 -11.93 8.54
CA VAL A 382 -4.21 -13.24 9.14
C VAL A 382 -5.32 -14.26 8.90
N ALA A 383 -6.57 -13.87 9.18
CA ALA A 383 -7.73 -14.75 8.99
C ALA A 383 -7.92 -15.12 7.51
N GLU A 384 -7.78 -14.16 6.60
CA GLU A 384 -7.94 -14.40 5.17
C GLU A 384 -6.92 -15.38 4.61
N LEU A 385 -5.62 -15.24 4.97
CA LEU A 385 -4.58 -16.17 4.53
C LEU A 385 -4.87 -17.59 5.04
N TYR A 386 -5.33 -17.72 6.29
CA TYR A 386 -5.71 -19.01 6.85
C TYR A 386 -6.89 -19.65 6.09
N LEU A 387 -7.95 -18.88 5.84
CA LEU A 387 -9.15 -19.35 5.11
C LEU A 387 -8.82 -19.78 3.69
N LYS A 388 -7.93 -19.05 3.02
CA LYS A 388 -7.42 -19.35 1.68
C LYS A 388 -6.34 -20.45 1.67
N LYS A 389 -5.94 -20.96 2.84
CA LYS A 389 -4.88 -21.98 3.02
C LYS A 389 -3.52 -21.55 2.47
N LEU A 390 -3.20 -20.26 2.51
CA LEU A 390 -1.93 -19.72 2.07
C LEU A 390 -0.91 -19.73 3.21
N GLY A 391 0.35 -20.06 2.91
CA GLY A 391 1.40 -20.10 3.92
C GLY A 391 1.26 -21.19 4.99
N MET A 392 0.49 -22.27 4.75
CA MET A 392 0.17 -23.32 5.74
C MET A 392 1.40 -23.97 6.37
N TYR A 393 2.52 -24.03 5.65
CA TYR A 393 3.77 -24.65 6.12
C TYR A 393 4.83 -23.63 6.57
N SER A 394 4.58 -22.33 6.40
CA SER A 394 5.55 -21.25 6.65
C SER A 394 5.15 -20.28 7.75
N ILE A 395 3.91 -20.39 8.24
CA ILE A 395 3.33 -19.57 9.31
C ILE A 395 2.99 -20.47 10.51
N ASP A 396 3.34 -20.01 11.73
CA ASP A 396 2.84 -20.62 12.96
C ASP A 396 1.39 -20.15 13.22
N TRP A 397 0.45 -20.92 12.70
CA TRP A 397 -0.97 -20.58 12.77
C TRP A 397 -1.55 -20.65 14.18
N LYS A 398 -0.94 -21.42 15.08
CA LYS A 398 -1.34 -21.44 16.49
C LYS A 398 -0.99 -20.12 17.16
N LEU A 399 0.23 -19.68 16.95
CA LEU A 399 0.71 -18.40 17.49
C LEU A 399 0.00 -17.20 16.83
N ALA A 400 -0.26 -17.27 15.50
CA ALA A 400 -1.05 -16.27 14.79
C ALA A 400 -2.44 -16.12 15.40
N TYR A 401 -3.13 -17.25 15.66
CA TYR A 401 -4.45 -17.21 16.29
C TYR A 401 -4.40 -16.67 17.72
N GLU A 402 -3.37 -17.00 18.49
CA GLU A 402 -3.14 -16.46 19.84
C GLU A 402 -2.99 -14.93 19.80
N ALA A 403 -2.23 -14.40 18.83
CA ALA A 403 -2.07 -12.98 18.63
C ALA A 403 -3.39 -12.26 18.32
N LEU A 404 -4.24 -12.85 17.44
CA LEU A 404 -5.59 -12.35 17.17
C LEU A 404 -6.44 -12.26 18.45
N LEU A 405 -6.41 -13.32 19.27
CA LEU A 405 -7.17 -13.34 20.53
C LEU A 405 -6.63 -12.30 21.51
N LYS A 406 -5.32 -12.09 21.58
CA LYS A 406 -4.71 -11.08 22.45
C LYS A 406 -5.20 -9.68 22.07
N ASP A 407 -5.15 -9.34 20.79
CA ASP A 407 -5.61 -8.05 20.27
C ASP A 407 -7.12 -7.85 20.49
N ALA A 408 -7.91 -8.92 20.39
CA ALA A 408 -9.36 -8.88 20.54
C ALA A 408 -9.85 -8.87 21.99
N GLU A 409 -9.02 -9.23 22.99
CA GLU A 409 -9.47 -9.45 24.36
C GLU A 409 -8.79 -8.57 25.41
N VAL A 410 -7.58 -8.07 25.15
CA VAL A 410 -6.79 -7.33 26.14
C VAL A 410 -6.52 -5.93 25.61
N ASP A 411 -7.02 -4.94 26.34
CA ASP A 411 -6.83 -3.52 25.99
C ASP A 411 -5.35 -3.10 26.20
N PRO A 412 -4.61 -2.74 25.16
CA PRO A 412 -3.21 -2.32 25.30
C PRO A 412 -3.07 -0.99 26.03
N TRP A 413 -4.06 -0.10 25.97
CA TRP A 413 -4.03 1.20 26.61
C TRP A 413 -3.89 1.11 28.13
N GLU A 414 -4.54 0.12 28.77
CA GLU A 414 -4.41 -0.13 30.21
C GLU A 414 -2.99 -0.48 30.61
N GLN A 415 -2.13 -0.88 29.67
CA GLN A 415 -0.72 -1.22 29.84
C GLN A 415 0.21 -0.10 29.34
N GLY A 416 -0.31 1.06 28.92
CA GLY A 416 0.46 2.16 28.35
C GLY A 416 1.04 1.88 26.96
N LEU A 417 0.47 0.92 26.24
CA LEU A 417 0.85 0.54 24.88
C LEU A 417 -0.11 1.13 23.84
N TYR A 418 0.35 1.23 22.60
CA TYR A 418 -0.39 1.82 21.48
C TYR A 418 -0.57 0.85 20.31
N GLU A 419 -0.25 -0.41 20.52
CA GLU A 419 -0.45 -1.52 19.58
C GLU A 419 -1.77 -2.22 19.86
N GLY A 420 -2.30 -2.96 18.89
CA GLY A 420 -3.55 -3.70 19.04
C GLY A 420 -4.80 -2.81 19.02
N ARG A 421 -5.88 -3.25 19.66
CA ARG A 421 -7.18 -2.56 19.66
C ARG A 421 -7.34 -1.67 20.87
N LEU A 422 -7.35 -0.37 20.67
CA LEU A 422 -7.56 0.62 21.74
C LEU A 422 -9.04 0.76 22.11
N PHE A 423 -9.30 1.19 23.34
CA PHE A 423 -10.65 1.37 23.91
C PHE A 423 -11.50 0.07 23.89
N LEU A 424 -10.82 -1.05 23.96
CA LEU A 424 -11.43 -2.38 23.85
C LEU A 424 -12.39 -2.67 25.01
N THR A 425 -12.11 -2.16 26.22
CA THR A 425 -12.98 -2.29 27.40
C THR A 425 -14.37 -1.72 27.08
N ASN A 426 -14.46 -0.49 26.58
CA ASN A 426 -15.74 0.10 26.18
C ASN A 426 -16.43 -0.70 25.08
N TYR A 427 -15.69 -1.10 24.06
CA TYR A 427 -16.22 -1.89 22.93
C TYR A 427 -16.80 -3.23 23.40
N LYS A 428 -16.20 -3.89 24.39
CA LYS A 428 -16.69 -5.18 24.95
C LYS A 428 -17.90 -5.00 25.88
N GLU A 429 -17.91 -3.96 26.71
CA GLU A 429 -18.95 -3.73 27.71
C GLU A 429 -20.19 -3.07 27.15
N LEU A 430 -20.00 -2.03 26.33
CA LEU A 430 -21.10 -1.24 25.76
C LEU A 430 -21.56 -1.77 24.40
N GLY A 431 -20.72 -2.53 23.72
CA GLY A 431 -20.91 -2.91 22.32
C GLY A 431 -20.56 -1.80 21.33
N TYR A 432 -19.94 -0.71 21.78
CA TYR A 432 -19.43 0.37 20.94
C TYR A 432 -18.40 1.20 21.70
N ILE A 433 -17.59 2.00 20.99
CA ILE A 433 -16.68 2.98 21.58
C ILE A 433 -17.43 4.32 21.64
N PRO A 434 -17.62 4.90 22.85
CA PRO A 434 -18.40 6.13 22.98
C PRO A 434 -17.64 7.35 22.45
N SER A 435 -18.36 8.25 21.80
CA SER A 435 -17.86 9.57 21.45
C SER A 435 -17.72 10.44 22.69
N PRO A 436 -16.69 11.29 22.78
CA PRO A 436 -16.53 12.22 23.90
C PRO A 436 -17.65 13.27 23.84
N VAL A 437 -18.20 13.62 25.00
CA VAL A 437 -19.25 14.64 25.16
C VAL A 437 -18.76 16.05 24.78
N HIS A 438 -17.46 16.26 24.78
CA HIS A 438 -16.82 17.52 24.38
C HIS A 438 -15.69 17.26 23.36
N ARG A 439 -15.69 18.02 22.28
CA ARG A 439 -14.72 17.99 21.15
C ARG A 439 -13.25 18.19 21.53
N ARG A 440 -12.88 18.24 22.81
CA ARG A 440 -11.55 18.60 23.32
C ARG A 440 -10.84 17.55 24.19
N THR A 441 -11.40 16.37 24.36
CA THR A 441 -10.65 15.31 25.05
C THR A 441 -10.05 14.37 24.01
N ALA A 442 -8.76 14.44 23.86
CA ALA A 442 -7.92 13.82 22.82
C ALA A 442 -7.86 12.27 22.83
N TYR A 443 -8.80 11.56 23.46
CA TYR A 443 -8.54 10.16 23.78
C TYR A 443 -9.41 9.13 23.03
N ALA A 444 -10.52 9.51 22.42
CA ALA A 444 -11.27 8.59 21.57
C ALA A 444 -11.22 9.07 20.11
N ILE A 445 -10.05 8.97 19.52
CA ILE A 445 -9.87 9.27 18.09
C ILE A 445 -10.69 8.25 17.29
N ASN A 446 -11.63 8.74 16.47
CA ASN A 446 -12.42 7.97 15.52
C ASN A 446 -13.25 6.82 16.14
N PRO A 447 -14.07 7.04 17.19
CA PRO A 447 -14.78 5.96 17.88
C PRO A 447 -15.79 5.23 17.00
N CYS A 448 -16.42 5.89 16.03
CA CYS A 448 -17.32 5.24 15.08
C CYS A 448 -16.56 4.30 14.17
N SER A 449 -15.50 4.76 13.50
CA SER A 449 -14.66 3.91 12.64
C SER A 449 -14.11 2.72 13.41
N LYS A 450 -13.55 2.93 14.62
CA LYS A 450 -13.04 1.81 15.45
C LYS A 450 -14.12 0.78 15.79
N THR A 451 -15.31 1.22 16.18
CA THR A 451 -16.40 0.29 16.49
C THR A 451 -16.76 -0.57 15.28
N LEU A 452 -16.85 0.04 14.13
CA LEU A 452 -17.21 -0.63 12.89
C LEU A 452 -16.11 -1.59 12.45
N GLU A 453 -14.89 -1.14 12.40
CA GLU A 453 -13.76 -1.98 11.98
C GLU A 453 -13.49 -3.13 12.95
N TYR A 454 -13.60 -2.92 14.26
CA TYR A 454 -13.50 -4.02 15.24
C TYR A 454 -14.60 -5.05 15.05
N SER A 455 -15.80 -4.63 14.60
CA SER A 455 -16.87 -5.56 14.24
C SER A 455 -16.49 -6.44 13.05
N ALA A 456 -15.85 -5.86 12.02
CA ALA A 456 -15.34 -6.59 10.87
C ALA A 456 -14.15 -7.52 11.24
N ASN A 457 -13.23 -7.03 12.11
CA ASN A 457 -12.14 -7.84 12.63
C ASN A 457 -12.66 -9.05 13.41
N ASP A 458 -13.67 -8.87 14.28
CA ASP A 458 -14.30 -9.96 15.02
C ASP A 458 -14.95 -11.00 14.09
N TYR A 459 -15.56 -10.57 12.99
CA TYR A 459 -16.10 -11.53 12.01
C TYR A 459 -15.00 -12.37 11.35
N SER A 460 -13.87 -11.75 11.01
CA SER A 460 -12.72 -12.47 10.47
C SER A 460 -12.16 -13.50 11.45
N ILE A 461 -12.05 -13.13 12.74
CA ILE A 461 -11.67 -14.07 13.81
C ILE A 461 -12.70 -15.20 13.92
N ALA A 462 -14.00 -14.89 13.85
CA ALA A 462 -15.05 -15.90 13.90
C ALA A 462 -14.92 -16.92 12.76
N LEU A 463 -14.69 -16.46 11.54
CA LEU A 463 -14.49 -17.33 10.37
C LEU A 463 -13.25 -18.23 10.55
N MET A 464 -12.14 -17.68 11.01
CA MET A 464 -10.92 -18.45 11.30
C MET A 464 -11.16 -19.45 12.43
N ALA A 465 -11.83 -19.06 13.52
CA ALA A 465 -12.21 -19.94 14.63
C ALA A 465 -13.06 -21.12 14.16
N LYS A 466 -14.06 -20.87 13.30
CA LYS A 466 -14.88 -21.91 12.68
C LYS A 466 -14.02 -22.89 11.88
N ALA A 467 -13.12 -22.39 11.05
CA ALA A 467 -12.21 -23.21 10.24
C ALA A 467 -11.24 -24.03 11.12
N MET A 468 -10.82 -23.48 12.26
CA MET A 468 -10.00 -24.16 13.28
C MET A 468 -10.80 -25.08 14.21
N LYS A 469 -12.14 -25.19 14.04
CA LYS A 469 -13.06 -25.96 14.90
C LYS A 469 -13.13 -25.49 16.36
N LYS A 470 -12.88 -24.18 16.58
CA LYS A 470 -12.99 -23.50 17.89
C LYS A 470 -14.37 -22.87 18.01
N TYR A 471 -15.40 -23.69 18.26
CA TYR A 471 -16.80 -23.29 18.12
C TYR A 471 -17.25 -22.26 19.17
N ASP A 472 -16.72 -22.28 20.38
CA ASP A 472 -17.05 -21.30 21.42
C ASP A 472 -16.56 -19.89 21.01
N ASP A 473 -15.33 -19.79 20.49
CA ASP A 473 -14.79 -18.55 19.95
C ASP A 473 -15.60 -18.09 18.72
N TYR A 474 -15.96 -19.01 17.83
CA TYR A 474 -16.81 -18.70 16.68
C TYR A 474 -18.14 -18.05 17.11
N ILE A 475 -18.83 -18.60 18.08
CA ILE A 475 -20.10 -18.07 18.58
C ILE A 475 -19.88 -16.68 19.21
N LYS A 476 -18.85 -16.57 20.06
CA LYS A 476 -18.49 -15.34 20.75
C LYS A 476 -18.21 -14.19 19.77
N TYR A 477 -17.28 -14.40 18.84
CA TYR A 477 -16.86 -13.37 17.90
C TYR A 477 -17.92 -13.07 16.84
N LYS A 478 -18.67 -14.07 16.38
CA LYS A 478 -19.81 -13.84 15.50
C LYS A 478 -20.88 -12.96 16.15
N LYS A 479 -21.14 -13.12 17.45
CA LYS A 479 -22.06 -12.24 18.19
C LYS A 479 -21.51 -10.81 18.28
N ARG A 480 -20.22 -10.68 18.64
CA ARG A 480 -19.57 -9.39 18.83
C ARG A 480 -19.38 -8.62 17.50
N ALA A 481 -19.24 -9.32 16.40
CA ALA A 481 -19.20 -8.74 15.07
C ALA A 481 -20.47 -7.93 14.69
N ARG A 482 -21.57 -8.09 15.43
CA ARG A 482 -22.80 -7.29 15.27
C ARG A 482 -22.77 -5.96 16.04
N ASN A 483 -21.70 -5.66 16.74
CA ASN A 483 -21.58 -4.43 17.53
C ASN A 483 -21.73 -3.15 16.70
N TRP A 484 -21.43 -3.17 15.39
CA TRP A 484 -21.68 -2.05 14.49
C TRP A 484 -23.13 -1.56 14.50
N GLU A 485 -24.10 -2.46 14.71
CA GLU A 485 -25.54 -2.12 14.79
C GLU A 485 -25.85 -1.15 15.93
N ASN A 486 -25.03 -1.11 17.01
CA ASN A 486 -25.21 -0.22 18.15
C ASN A 486 -24.98 1.26 17.79
N LEU A 487 -24.33 1.53 16.65
CA LEU A 487 -24.16 2.90 16.14
C LEU A 487 -25.17 3.25 15.04
N TRP A 488 -26.06 2.31 14.64
CA TRP A 488 -27.09 2.56 13.65
C TRP A 488 -28.27 3.33 14.25
N TYR A 489 -28.45 4.60 13.82
CA TYR A 489 -29.58 5.43 14.23
C TYR A 489 -30.66 5.50 13.15
N SER A 490 -31.72 4.71 13.30
CA SER A 490 -32.77 4.52 12.28
C SER A 490 -33.57 5.77 11.97
N ASN A 491 -33.63 6.77 12.89
CA ASN A 491 -34.45 7.96 12.71
C ASN A 491 -33.76 9.10 11.96
N LYS A 492 -32.41 9.06 11.79
CA LYS A 492 -31.75 10.09 11.01
C LYS A 492 -32.15 9.98 9.55
N THR A 493 -32.52 11.09 8.96
CA THR A 493 -32.89 11.17 7.54
C THR A 493 -32.03 12.22 6.86
N HIS A 494 -31.44 11.89 5.73
CA HIS A 494 -30.70 12.83 4.91
C HIS A 494 -31.03 12.59 3.42
N ARG A 495 -31.49 13.64 2.72
CA ARG A 495 -31.85 13.61 1.29
C ARG A 495 -32.75 12.44 0.87
N GLY A 496 -33.73 12.10 1.72
CA GLY A 496 -34.71 11.04 1.46
C GLY A 496 -34.22 9.62 1.78
N VAL A 497 -33.00 9.47 2.28
CA VAL A 497 -32.44 8.20 2.79
C VAL A 497 -32.54 8.21 4.31
N LYS A 498 -32.94 7.08 4.90
CA LYS A 498 -33.19 6.92 6.34
C LYS A 498 -32.23 5.89 6.95
N GLY A 499 -31.75 6.18 8.17
CA GLY A 499 -30.82 5.33 8.93
C GLY A 499 -29.35 5.60 8.59
N PHE A 500 -28.55 5.91 9.59
CA PHE A 500 -27.12 6.20 9.44
C PHE A 500 -26.36 5.77 10.69
N ILE A 501 -25.08 5.44 10.51
CA ILE A 501 -24.13 5.35 11.60
C ILE A 501 -23.92 6.74 12.17
N LEU A 502 -24.20 6.92 13.46
CA LEU A 502 -23.99 8.18 14.16
C LEU A 502 -23.10 8.00 15.39
N PRO A 503 -22.39 9.06 15.83
CA PRO A 503 -21.71 9.07 17.12
C PRO A 503 -22.69 8.78 18.26
N ARG A 504 -22.26 7.96 19.23
CA ARG A 504 -23.03 7.60 20.41
C ARG A 504 -22.25 7.93 21.67
N PHE A 505 -22.89 8.56 22.64
CA PHE A 505 -22.25 8.98 23.87
C PHE A 505 -22.21 7.86 24.92
N LEU A 506 -21.46 8.07 26.00
CA LEU A 506 -21.30 7.09 27.08
C LEU A 506 -22.62 6.75 27.79
N ASP A 507 -23.56 7.72 27.86
CA ASP A 507 -24.90 7.54 28.44
C ASP A 507 -25.86 6.77 27.50
N GLY A 508 -25.40 6.37 26.34
CA GLY A 508 -26.17 5.62 25.34
C GLY A 508 -27.00 6.49 24.39
N THR A 509 -27.00 7.83 24.53
CA THR A 509 -27.69 8.72 23.60
C THR A 509 -26.88 8.94 22.33
N PHE A 510 -27.55 9.24 21.21
CA PHE A 510 -26.89 9.53 19.94
C PHE A 510 -26.68 11.04 19.74
N ASP A 511 -25.62 11.42 19.06
CA ASP A 511 -25.46 12.77 18.53
C ASP A 511 -26.36 12.94 17.29
N THR A 512 -27.64 13.30 17.54
CA THR A 512 -28.62 13.46 16.47
C THR A 512 -28.39 14.70 15.60
N GLU A 513 -27.57 15.65 16.09
CA GLU A 513 -27.20 16.86 15.36
C GLU A 513 -26.00 16.63 14.41
N TRP A 514 -25.33 15.47 14.49
CA TRP A 514 -24.22 15.15 13.60
C TRP A 514 -24.61 15.24 12.13
N GLU A 515 -23.85 16.01 11.36
CA GLU A 515 -24.07 16.14 9.92
C GLU A 515 -23.50 14.94 9.15
N VAL A 516 -24.37 14.24 8.42
CA VAL A 516 -24.08 12.96 7.75
C VAL A 516 -22.96 13.08 6.71
N LEU A 517 -22.81 14.23 6.07
CA LEU A 517 -21.78 14.49 5.05
C LEU A 517 -20.58 15.30 5.58
N TYR A 518 -20.51 15.52 6.89
CA TYR A 518 -19.39 16.24 7.47
C TYR A 518 -18.11 15.39 7.38
N LYS A 519 -17.09 15.96 6.78
CA LYS A 519 -15.74 15.41 6.68
C LYS A 519 -14.75 16.43 7.20
N ASN A 520 -13.91 16.04 8.15
CA ASN A 520 -12.80 16.85 8.64
C ASN A 520 -11.59 15.92 8.78
N GLY A 521 -10.40 16.36 8.38
CA GLY A 521 -9.20 15.57 8.47
C GLY A 521 -8.74 15.36 9.93
N GLY A 522 -8.87 14.17 10.46
CA GLY A 522 -8.12 13.69 11.61
C GLY A 522 -8.86 13.52 12.93
N GLU A 523 -9.56 14.50 13.47
CA GLU A 523 -10.17 14.41 14.83
C GLU A 523 -11.71 14.38 14.79
N THR A 524 -12.28 13.41 14.07
CA THR A 524 -13.73 13.22 14.00
C THR A 524 -14.11 11.83 14.50
N PRO A 525 -15.39 11.56 14.75
CA PRO A 525 -15.85 10.20 15.00
C PRO A 525 -15.56 9.20 13.89
N PHE A 526 -15.31 9.70 12.67
CA PHE A 526 -15.02 8.92 11.46
C PHE A 526 -13.64 9.25 10.93
N TYR A 527 -12.82 8.25 10.69
CA TYR A 527 -11.49 8.41 10.10
C TYR A 527 -11.61 8.62 8.59
N GLU A 528 -11.13 9.76 8.11
CA GLU A 528 -11.05 10.12 6.68
C GLU A 528 -12.33 9.99 5.83
N GLY A 529 -13.49 9.76 6.43
CA GLY A 529 -14.75 9.58 5.73
C GLY A 529 -15.91 10.32 6.37
N THR A 530 -17.10 10.14 5.79
CA THR A 530 -18.37 10.68 6.26
C THR A 530 -19.21 9.62 6.95
N SER A 531 -20.20 10.02 7.76
CA SER A 531 -21.20 9.08 8.26
C SER A 531 -21.95 8.37 7.12
N TRP A 532 -22.13 9.03 5.97
CA TRP A 532 -22.70 8.40 4.77
C TRP A 532 -21.86 7.25 4.27
N GLU A 533 -20.57 7.47 4.04
CA GLU A 533 -19.61 6.45 3.55
C GLU A 533 -19.55 5.29 4.54
N TYR A 534 -19.31 5.56 5.83
CA TYR A 534 -19.22 4.54 6.86
C TYR A 534 -20.53 3.78 7.13
N SER A 535 -21.68 4.33 6.73
CA SER A 535 -22.95 3.59 6.75
C SER A 535 -23.07 2.55 5.62
N LEU A 536 -22.11 2.50 4.71
CA LEU A 536 -22.04 1.54 3.60
C LEU A 536 -20.76 0.67 3.64
N ASP A 537 -19.69 1.15 4.26
CA ASP A 537 -18.37 0.50 4.23
C ASP A 537 -18.31 -0.76 5.10
N VAL A 538 -18.48 -0.62 6.39
CA VAL A 538 -18.22 -1.71 7.33
C VAL A 538 -19.17 -2.87 7.23
N PRO A 539 -20.43 -2.68 6.89
CA PRO A 539 -21.29 -3.81 6.67
C PRO A 539 -20.92 -4.71 5.50
N HIS A 540 -19.72 -4.58 4.90
CA HIS A 540 -19.25 -5.57 3.93
C HIS A 540 -19.22 -7.00 4.52
N VAL A 541 -19.13 -7.12 5.84
CA VAL A 541 -19.29 -8.41 6.54
C VAL A 541 -20.74 -8.75 6.83
N ASP A 542 -21.66 -7.76 6.85
CA ASP A 542 -23.08 -7.92 7.17
C ASP A 542 -24.04 -7.13 6.27
N VAL A 543 -23.84 -7.22 4.98
CA VAL A 543 -24.66 -6.48 4.00
C VAL A 543 -26.15 -6.83 4.11
N LYS A 544 -26.48 -8.09 4.45
CA LYS A 544 -27.88 -8.52 4.67
C LYS A 544 -28.52 -7.80 5.88
N GLY A 545 -27.77 -7.68 6.98
CA GLY A 545 -28.18 -6.88 8.13
C GLY A 545 -28.41 -5.41 7.77
N LEU A 546 -27.48 -4.83 7.01
CA LEU A 546 -27.57 -3.45 6.52
C LEU A 546 -28.79 -3.24 5.62
N ILE A 547 -29.07 -4.16 4.70
CA ILE A 547 -30.25 -4.09 3.82
C ILE A 547 -31.53 -4.08 4.68
N SER A 548 -31.60 -4.97 5.68
CA SER A 548 -32.74 -5.03 6.59
C SER A 548 -32.93 -3.71 7.36
N LEU A 549 -31.86 -3.19 7.96
CA LEU A 549 -31.88 -1.93 8.72
C LEU A 549 -32.18 -0.70 7.84
N SER A 550 -31.82 -0.77 6.57
CA SER A 550 -32.11 0.28 5.57
C SER A 550 -33.57 0.31 5.12
N GLY A 551 -34.39 -0.70 5.52
CA GLY A 551 -35.80 -0.81 5.12
C GLY A 551 -36.05 -1.77 3.94
N GLY A 552 -35.15 -2.70 3.67
CA GLY A 552 -35.24 -3.72 2.64
C GLY A 552 -34.56 -3.36 1.32
N PRO A 553 -34.59 -4.29 0.35
CA PRO A 553 -33.82 -4.16 -0.91
C PRO A 553 -34.12 -2.89 -1.70
N ASP A 554 -35.40 -2.48 -1.82
CA ASP A 554 -35.79 -1.28 -2.59
C ASP A 554 -35.29 0.01 -1.94
N ALA A 555 -35.34 0.10 -0.61
CA ALA A 555 -34.83 1.25 0.12
C ALA A 555 -33.28 1.29 0.05
N PHE A 556 -32.64 0.15 0.10
CA PHE A 556 -31.20 0.00 -0.06
C PHE A 556 -30.73 0.37 -1.49
N GLU A 557 -31.45 -0.07 -2.53
CA GLU A 557 -31.18 0.34 -3.90
C GLU A 557 -31.25 1.87 -4.06
N LYS A 558 -32.28 2.53 -3.49
CA LYS A 558 -32.41 3.99 -3.51
C LYS A 558 -31.22 4.67 -2.79
N ARG A 559 -30.74 4.10 -1.69
CA ARG A 559 -29.54 4.60 -0.98
C ARG A 559 -28.32 4.53 -1.88
N LEU A 560 -28.09 3.38 -2.53
CA LEU A 560 -26.95 3.18 -3.44
C LEU A 560 -27.07 4.13 -4.66
N ASP A 561 -28.23 4.23 -5.29
CA ASP A 561 -28.45 5.14 -6.41
C ASP A 561 -28.15 6.60 -6.01
N LYS A 562 -28.51 6.98 -4.78
CA LYS A 562 -28.19 8.30 -4.24
C LYS A 562 -26.70 8.50 -4.00
N THR A 563 -26.00 7.47 -3.52
CA THR A 563 -24.55 7.48 -3.28
C THR A 563 -23.79 7.88 -4.54
N PHE A 564 -24.13 7.31 -5.69
CA PHE A 564 -23.45 7.57 -6.95
C PHE A 564 -23.99 8.74 -7.76
N SER A 565 -25.12 9.34 -7.36
CA SER A 565 -25.78 10.42 -8.11
C SER A 565 -25.02 11.74 -8.17
N SER A 566 -24.00 11.94 -7.34
CA SER A 566 -23.19 13.16 -7.25
C SER A 566 -21.78 12.98 -7.84
N GLY A 567 -21.54 11.89 -8.58
CA GLY A 567 -20.23 11.53 -9.14
C GLY A 567 -19.38 10.73 -8.15
N TYR A 568 -18.13 10.49 -8.53
CA TYR A 568 -17.26 9.51 -7.89
C TYR A 568 -16.15 10.13 -7.01
N LEU A 569 -16.13 11.46 -6.89
CA LEU A 569 -15.27 12.25 -5.99
C LEU A 569 -16.15 13.25 -5.21
N SER A 570 -17.05 12.75 -4.37
CA SER A 570 -18.00 13.56 -3.62
C SER A 570 -18.06 13.13 -2.15
N SER A 571 -18.77 13.89 -1.30
CA SER A 571 -19.01 13.52 0.10
C SER A 571 -19.95 12.30 0.27
N PHE A 572 -20.55 11.78 -0.81
CA PHE A 572 -21.35 10.56 -0.81
C PHE A 572 -20.53 9.32 -1.17
N TYR A 573 -19.57 9.50 -2.06
CA TYR A 573 -18.70 8.45 -2.58
C TYR A 573 -17.39 9.06 -3.08
N ASN A 574 -16.27 8.54 -2.63
CA ASN A 574 -14.97 9.03 -3.05
C ASN A 574 -14.05 7.86 -3.41
N ILE A 575 -13.94 7.57 -4.72
CA ILE A 575 -13.03 6.50 -5.20
C ILE A 575 -11.56 6.76 -4.84
N GLY A 576 -11.17 8.00 -4.59
CA GLY A 576 -9.83 8.35 -4.12
C GLY A 576 -9.59 8.05 -2.64
N ASN A 577 -10.49 7.34 -1.95
CA ASN A 577 -10.39 7.02 -0.53
C ASN A 577 -10.98 5.63 -0.22
N GLU A 578 -10.27 4.81 0.55
CA GLU A 578 -10.54 3.40 0.77
C GLU A 578 -11.91 3.06 1.38
N PRO A 579 -12.48 3.84 2.32
CA PRO A 579 -13.80 3.56 2.85
C PRO A 579 -14.89 3.42 1.77
N SER A 580 -14.66 3.97 0.57
CA SER A 580 -15.59 3.89 -0.55
C SER A 580 -15.36 2.71 -1.51
N PHE A 581 -14.25 1.99 -1.41
CA PHE A 581 -13.82 0.98 -2.40
C PHE A 581 -14.85 -0.13 -2.65
N PHE A 582 -15.55 -0.56 -1.61
CA PHE A 582 -16.52 -1.65 -1.71
C PHE A 582 -17.91 -1.22 -2.18
N HIS A 583 -18.28 0.06 -2.04
CA HIS A 583 -19.66 0.51 -2.24
C HIS A 583 -20.23 0.18 -3.62
N ALA A 584 -19.41 0.26 -4.68
CA ALA A 584 -19.83 -0.07 -6.03
C ALA A 584 -20.25 -1.55 -6.19
N CYS A 585 -19.78 -2.44 -5.30
CA CYS A 585 -20.10 -3.86 -5.32
C CYS A 585 -21.38 -4.22 -4.55
N LEU A 586 -21.95 -3.31 -3.76
CA LEU A 586 -23.09 -3.62 -2.88
C LEU A 586 -24.37 -4.04 -3.61
N TYR A 587 -24.55 -3.67 -4.88
CA TYR A 587 -25.67 -4.12 -5.69
C TYR A 587 -25.71 -5.64 -5.93
N HIS A 588 -24.60 -6.36 -5.74
CA HIS A 588 -24.56 -7.82 -5.81
C HIS A 588 -25.47 -8.49 -4.78
N PHE A 589 -25.68 -7.84 -3.63
CA PHE A 589 -26.45 -8.38 -2.51
C PHE A 589 -27.97 -8.15 -2.64
N ILE A 590 -28.40 -7.48 -3.71
CA ILE A 590 -29.83 -7.25 -4.03
C ILE A 590 -30.17 -7.68 -5.47
N GLY A 591 -29.32 -8.50 -6.11
CA GLY A 591 -29.55 -9.01 -7.47
C GLY A 591 -29.52 -7.94 -8.56
N LYS A 592 -28.81 -6.82 -8.34
CA LYS A 592 -28.68 -5.70 -9.27
C LYS A 592 -27.22 -5.50 -9.72
N GLN A 593 -26.44 -6.59 -9.83
CA GLN A 593 -25.02 -6.57 -10.19
C GLN A 593 -24.72 -5.78 -11.49
N TYR A 594 -25.67 -5.66 -12.40
CA TYR A 594 -25.51 -4.83 -13.60
C TYR A 594 -25.28 -3.34 -13.28
N LYS A 595 -25.81 -2.83 -12.16
CA LYS A 595 -25.54 -1.47 -11.71
C LYS A 595 -24.10 -1.33 -11.20
N SER A 596 -23.58 -2.34 -10.48
CA SER A 596 -22.16 -2.42 -10.14
C SER A 596 -21.27 -2.35 -11.38
N VAL A 597 -21.58 -3.14 -12.41
CA VAL A 597 -20.87 -3.15 -13.69
C VAL A 597 -20.83 -1.75 -14.31
N ASN A 598 -21.96 -1.04 -14.36
CA ASN A 598 -22.03 0.30 -14.95
C ASN A 598 -21.15 1.30 -14.21
N ILE A 599 -21.24 1.32 -12.87
CA ILE A 599 -20.49 2.24 -12.00
C ILE A 599 -19.00 1.95 -12.10
N ILE A 600 -18.59 0.69 -11.95
CA ILE A 600 -17.18 0.28 -11.96
C ILE A 600 -16.55 0.61 -13.33
N ARG A 601 -17.21 0.25 -14.43
CA ARG A 601 -16.70 0.57 -15.77
C ARG A 601 -16.61 2.07 -16.04
N ASP A 602 -17.56 2.84 -15.51
CA ASP A 602 -17.51 4.29 -15.64
C ASP A 602 -16.36 4.90 -14.81
N ILE A 603 -16.13 4.44 -13.58
CA ILE A 603 -14.99 4.85 -12.75
C ILE A 603 -13.68 4.51 -13.45
N LEU A 604 -13.50 3.27 -13.90
CA LEU A 604 -12.27 2.83 -14.59
C LEU A 604 -11.98 3.69 -15.82
N ARG A 605 -13.01 4.04 -16.58
CA ARG A 605 -12.88 4.85 -17.79
C ARG A 605 -12.60 6.34 -17.51
N THR A 606 -13.15 6.89 -16.44
CA THR A 606 -13.16 8.36 -16.21
C THR A 606 -12.14 8.83 -15.17
N HIS A 607 -11.64 7.94 -14.31
CA HIS A 607 -10.76 8.29 -13.19
C HIS A 607 -9.40 7.59 -13.23
N PHE A 608 -9.20 6.70 -14.21
CA PHE A 608 -7.88 6.09 -14.44
C PHE A 608 -7.42 6.34 -15.87
N SER A 609 -6.17 6.76 -16.03
CA SER A 609 -5.55 7.01 -17.34
C SER A 609 -4.07 6.66 -17.32
N SER A 610 -3.44 6.67 -18.50
CA SER A 610 -1.99 6.48 -18.65
C SER A 610 -1.18 7.77 -18.46
N ASP A 611 -1.81 8.86 -18.01
CA ASP A 611 -1.15 10.13 -17.70
C ASP A 611 -0.53 10.12 -16.30
N ARG A 612 0.37 11.07 -16.02
CA ARG A 612 1.00 11.22 -14.69
C ARG A 612 0.00 11.42 -13.55
N GLY A 613 -1.12 12.09 -13.79
CA GLY A 613 -2.24 12.27 -12.85
C GLY A 613 -3.32 11.20 -12.96
N GLY A 614 -3.02 10.04 -13.54
CA GLY A 614 -3.97 9.01 -13.95
C GLY A 614 -4.54 8.12 -12.86
N ILE A 615 -4.52 8.56 -11.59
CA ILE A 615 -5.20 7.90 -10.47
C ILE A 615 -6.00 8.90 -9.64
N PRO A 616 -7.14 8.51 -9.03
CA PRO A 616 -8.10 9.45 -8.46
C PRO A 616 -7.77 9.96 -7.06
N GLY A 617 -6.70 9.53 -6.43
CA GLY A 617 -6.29 9.92 -5.07
C GLY A 617 -4.97 9.27 -4.69
N ASN A 618 -4.69 9.21 -3.39
CA ASN A 618 -3.50 8.51 -2.89
C ASN A 618 -3.47 7.07 -3.40
N ASP A 619 -2.33 6.62 -3.94
CA ASP A 619 -2.18 5.20 -4.33
C ASP A 619 -2.11 4.27 -3.13
N ASP A 620 -1.79 4.84 -1.97
CA ASP A 620 -1.63 4.19 -0.67
C ASP A 620 -0.87 2.88 -0.76
N SER A 621 0.36 3.00 -1.27
CA SER A 621 1.26 1.85 -1.46
C SER A 621 0.70 0.77 -2.40
N GLY A 622 -0.19 1.13 -3.33
CA GLY A 622 -0.79 0.26 -4.32
C GLY A 622 -2.21 -0.22 -4.02
N ALA A 623 -2.89 0.30 -2.99
CA ALA A 623 -4.30 -0.03 -2.73
C ALA A 623 -5.19 0.41 -3.89
N MET A 624 -5.02 1.65 -4.38
CA MET A 624 -5.70 2.16 -5.56
C MET A 624 -5.37 1.33 -6.80
N GLY A 625 -4.09 0.96 -6.98
CA GLY A 625 -3.65 0.05 -8.02
C GLY A 625 -4.33 -1.32 -7.93
N SER A 626 -4.47 -1.89 -6.73
CA SER A 626 -5.15 -3.17 -6.50
C SER A 626 -6.63 -3.10 -6.85
N TRP A 627 -7.32 -2.01 -6.47
CA TRP A 627 -8.73 -1.79 -6.83
C TRP A 627 -8.91 -1.83 -8.35
N PHE A 628 -8.04 -1.12 -9.09
CA PHE A 628 -8.06 -1.14 -10.55
C PHE A 628 -7.83 -2.56 -11.11
N VAL A 629 -6.77 -3.23 -10.66
CA VAL A 629 -6.37 -4.58 -11.15
C VAL A 629 -7.51 -5.59 -10.96
N PHE A 630 -8.11 -5.67 -9.77
CA PHE A 630 -9.19 -6.61 -9.50
C PHE A 630 -10.41 -6.34 -10.37
N HIS A 631 -10.84 -5.09 -10.47
CA HIS A 631 -12.00 -4.76 -11.28
C HIS A 631 -11.75 -4.93 -12.78
N ALA A 632 -10.53 -4.64 -13.25
CA ALA A 632 -10.15 -4.89 -14.65
C ALA A 632 -10.11 -6.39 -14.99
N MET A 633 -9.74 -7.25 -14.04
CA MET A 633 -9.83 -8.72 -14.16
C MET A 633 -11.28 -9.23 -14.15
N GLY A 634 -12.23 -8.43 -13.67
CA GLY A 634 -13.64 -8.82 -13.55
C GLY A 634 -13.97 -9.59 -12.27
N ILE A 635 -13.15 -9.50 -11.23
CA ILE A 635 -13.42 -10.08 -9.91
C ILE A 635 -13.12 -9.07 -8.81
N PHE A 636 -13.71 -9.24 -7.62
CA PHE A 636 -13.40 -8.41 -6.46
C PHE A 636 -13.45 -9.24 -5.16
N PRO A 637 -12.37 -9.28 -4.37
CA PRO A 637 -12.32 -10.05 -3.13
C PRO A 637 -13.06 -9.34 -1.99
N LEU A 638 -13.65 -10.11 -1.07
CA LEU A 638 -14.21 -9.60 0.18
C LEU A 638 -13.20 -9.72 1.32
N ALA A 639 -12.94 -8.61 1.99
CA ALA A 639 -11.97 -8.48 3.07
C ALA A 639 -12.16 -9.52 4.18
N GLY A 640 -11.05 -10.14 4.62
CA GLY A 640 -11.04 -11.11 5.72
C GLY A 640 -11.79 -12.41 5.43
N GLN A 641 -12.13 -12.69 4.17
CA GLN A 641 -12.94 -13.82 3.73
C GLN A 641 -12.29 -14.57 2.56
N ASP A 642 -12.84 -15.70 2.21
CA ASP A 642 -12.42 -16.50 1.05
C ASP A 642 -13.30 -16.28 -0.18
N ILE A 643 -14.05 -15.17 -0.24
CA ILE A 643 -15.08 -14.86 -1.24
C ILE A 643 -14.54 -13.91 -2.29
N TYR A 644 -14.93 -14.12 -3.54
CA TYR A 644 -14.73 -13.21 -4.67
C TYR A 644 -16.07 -12.93 -5.36
N LEU A 645 -16.35 -11.67 -5.65
CA LEU A 645 -17.48 -11.25 -6.48
C LEU A 645 -17.08 -11.33 -7.95
N ILE A 646 -18.04 -11.67 -8.82
CA ILE A 646 -17.86 -11.68 -10.29
C ILE A 646 -18.43 -10.39 -10.85
N ASN A 647 -17.59 -9.61 -11.50
CA ASN A 647 -17.93 -8.38 -12.21
C ASN A 647 -17.71 -8.54 -13.73
N SER A 648 -17.64 -7.43 -14.44
CA SER A 648 -17.37 -7.39 -15.88
C SER A 648 -15.87 -7.26 -16.13
N PRO A 649 -15.20 -8.24 -16.76
CA PRO A 649 -13.81 -8.10 -17.18
C PRO A 649 -13.60 -6.96 -18.19
N HIS A 650 -12.35 -6.48 -18.30
CA HIS A 650 -11.92 -5.52 -19.32
C HIS A 650 -10.96 -6.15 -20.34
N PHE A 651 -10.60 -7.42 -20.17
CA PHE A 651 -9.75 -8.21 -21.03
C PHE A 651 -10.50 -9.46 -21.48
N GLU A 652 -10.26 -9.92 -22.70
CA GLU A 652 -10.85 -11.13 -23.24
C GLU A 652 -10.41 -12.36 -22.45
N GLN A 653 -9.14 -12.35 -21.97
CA GLN A 653 -8.64 -13.39 -21.10
C GLN A 653 -7.72 -12.80 -20.03
N THR A 654 -7.85 -13.34 -18.82
CA THR A 654 -6.90 -13.08 -17.72
C THR A 654 -6.47 -14.42 -17.14
N THR A 655 -5.16 -14.65 -17.03
CA THR A 655 -4.58 -15.86 -16.40
C THR A 655 -3.80 -15.46 -15.15
N ILE A 656 -4.16 -16.00 -14.01
CA ILE A 656 -3.52 -15.79 -12.72
C ILE A 656 -2.77 -17.07 -12.31
N ILE A 657 -1.48 -17.00 -12.07
CA ILE A 657 -0.65 -18.11 -11.62
C ILE A 657 -0.77 -18.22 -10.10
N LEU A 658 -1.56 -19.19 -9.62
CA LEU A 658 -1.79 -19.42 -8.18
C LEU A 658 -0.62 -20.17 -7.53
N SER A 659 0.02 -21.07 -8.24
CA SER A 659 1.20 -21.81 -7.80
C SER A 659 2.15 -22.04 -8.97
N ILE A 660 3.43 -22.11 -8.69
CA ILE A 660 4.50 -22.30 -9.69
C ILE A 660 4.96 -23.77 -9.75
N SER A 661 4.94 -24.47 -8.63
CA SER A 661 5.41 -25.86 -8.57
C SER A 661 4.47 -26.72 -7.68
N PRO A 662 3.56 -27.50 -8.28
CA PRO A 662 3.21 -27.51 -9.71
C PRO A 662 2.57 -26.20 -10.17
N THR A 663 2.64 -25.93 -11.47
CA THR A 663 1.95 -24.75 -12.04
C THR A 663 0.44 -24.94 -11.94
N ILE A 664 -0.20 -24.07 -11.18
CA ILE A 664 -1.66 -24.02 -11.00
C ILE A 664 -2.12 -22.64 -11.44
N THR A 665 -3.11 -22.58 -12.33
CA THR A 665 -3.63 -21.33 -12.87
C THR A 665 -5.13 -21.18 -12.61
N PHE A 666 -5.56 -19.95 -12.43
CA PHE A 666 -6.95 -19.56 -12.53
C PHE A 666 -7.09 -18.65 -13.77
N THR A 667 -7.92 -19.07 -14.73
CA THR A 667 -8.13 -18.33 -15.97
C THR A 667 -9.55 -17.82 -16.02
N ILE A 668 -9.71 -16.54 -16.36
CA ILE A 668 -11.00 -15.89 -16.62
C ILE A 668 -11.08 -15.66 -18.13
N ILE A 669 -12.12 -16.15 -18.79
CA ILE A 669 -12.40 -15.97 -20.22
C ILE A 669 -13.70 -15.21 -20.35
N ALA A 670 -13.69 -14.10 -21.08
CA ALA A 670 -14.86 -13.27 -21.36
C ALA A 670 -15.23 -13.33 -22.84
N ASN A 671 -16.06 -14.31 -23.20
CA ASN A 671 -16.53 -14.50 -24.55
C ASN A 671 -17.41 -13.34 -25.00
N ASN A 672 -17.21 -12.87 -26.24
CA ASN A 672 -17.95 -11.75 -26.82
C ASN A 672 -17.77 -10.40 -26.09
N LEU A 673 -16.75 -10.24 -25.28
CA LEU A 673 -16.45 -9.00 -24.58
C LEU A 673 -16.24 -7.84 -25.57
N SER A 674 -16.87 -6.70 -25.30
CA SER A 674 -16.60 -5.43 -25.99
C SER A 674 -16.96 -4.25 -25.07
N ASN A 675 -16.84 -3.02 -25.57
CA ASN A 675 -17.30 -1.84 -24.84
C ASN A 675 -18.80 -1.87 -24.58
N ASP A 676 -19.59 -2.44 -25.50
CA ASP A 676 -21.04 -2.57 -25.38
C ASP A 676 -21.43 -3.86 -24.67
N ASN A 677 -20.82 -4.99 -25.01
CA ASN A 677 -21.05 -6.31 -24.42
C ASN A 677 -20.33 -6.42 -23.08
N ARG A 678 -20.92 -5.84 -22.04
CA ARG A 678 -20.32 -5.70 -20.71
C ARG A 678 -21.07 -6.44 -19.60
N TYR A 679 -22.24 -7.00 -19.89
CA TYR A 679 -23.04 -7.69 -18.89
C TYR A 679 -22.90 -9.20 -19.06
N VAL A 680 -22.61 -9.89 -17.95
CA VAL A 680 -22.55 -11.34 -17.90
C VAL A 680 -23.95 -11.90 -18.10
N GLN A 681 -24.10 -12.81 -19.07
CA GLN A 681 -25.36 -13.54 -19.35
C GLN A 681 -25.38 -14.91 -18.70
N SER A 682 -24.25 -15.60 -18.70
CA SER A 682 -24.04 -16.88 -18.05
C SER A 682 -22.57 -17.02 -17.66
N ALA A 683 -22.32 -17.90 -16.71
CA ALA A 683 -20.97 -18.24 -16.28
C ALA A 683 -20.81 -19.76 -16.12
N LYS A 684 -19.57 -20.24 -16.29
CA LYS A 684 -19.16 -21.62 -15.98
C LYS A 684 -17.87 -21.61 -15.19
N ILE A 685 -17.74 -22.53 -14.23
CA ILE A 685 -16.45 -22.84 -13.59
C ILE A 685 -16.09 -24.28 -13.97
N ASN A 686 -14.96 -24.45 -14.65
CA ASN A 686 -14.50 -25.75 -15.18
C ASN A 686 -15.58 -26.47 -16.02
N GLY A 687 -16.29 -25.73 -16.89
CA GLY A 687 -17.34 -26.22 -17.76
C GLY A 687 -18.69 -26.48 -17.06
N VAL A 688 -18.80 -26.32 -15.75
CA VAL A 688 -20.04 -26.48 -14.97
C VAL A 688 -20.75 -25.13 -14.85
N GLU A 689 -22.05 -25.09 -15.18
CA GLU A 689 -22.89 -23.90 -15.06
C GLU A 689 -22.79 -23.26 -13.66
N TRP A 690 -22.56 -21.95 -13.64
CA TRP A 690 -22.38 -21.17 -12.42
C TRP A 690 -23.35 -20.01 -12.34
N HIS A 691 -24.38 -20.14 -11.52
CA HIS A 691 -25.45 -19.15 -11.45
C HIS A 691 -25.21 -18.03 -10.42
N LYS A 692 -24.22 -18.21 -9.51
CA LYS A 692 -23.90 -17.22 -8.48
C LYS A 692 -23.05 -16.08 -9.04
N THR A 693 -23.23 -14.86 -8.51
CA THR A 693 -22.38 -13.70 -8.81
C THR A 693 -21.11 -13.67 -7.96
N TRP A 694 -20.76 -14.79 -7.33
CA TRP A 694 -19.61 -14.94 -6.43
C TRP A 694 -19.12 -16.38 -6.39
N PHE A 695 -17.87 -16.57 -5.98
CA PHE A 695 -17.25 -17.89 -5.75
C PHE A 695 -16.30 -17.85 -4.56
N ARG A 696 -15.85 -19.02 -4.09
CA ARG A 696 -14.87 -19.15 -3.00
C ARG A 696 -13.47 -19.41 -3.54
N HIS A 697 -12.47 -19.07 -2.73
CA HIS A 697 -11.09 -19.43 -3.07
C HIS A 697 -10.92 -20.93 -3.27
N SER A 698 -11.62 -21.76 -2.52
CA SER A 698 -11.62 -23.23 -2.69
C SER A 698 -12.09 -23.69 -4.08
N ASP A 699 -12.92 -22.90 -4.76
CA ASP A 699 -13.42 -23.26 -6.09
C ASP A 699 -12.34 -23.09 -7.17
N ILE A 700 -11.28 -22.34 -6.88
CA ILE A 700 -10.19 -22.03 -7.81
C ILE A 700 -8.81 -22.51 -7.35
N ALA A 701 -8.62 -22.85 -6.07
CA ALA A 701 -7.32 -23.12 -5.45
C ALA A 701 -6.50 -24.26 -6.11
N ASN A 702 -7.17 -25.21 -6.76
CA ASN A 702 -6.55 -26.32 -7.49
C ASN A 702 -6.47 -26.10 -9.00
N GLY A 703 -6.67 -24.86 -9.44
CA GLY A 703 -6.78 -24.48 -10.84
C GLY A 703 -8.23 -24.48 -11.32
N ALA A 704 -8.60 -23.46 -12.07
CA ALA A 704 -9.93 -23.32 -12.63
C ALA A 704 -9.96 -22.44 -13.88
N VAL A 705 -11.01 -22.62 -14.67
CA VAL A 705 -11.38 -21.72 -15.75
C VAL A 705 -12.78 -21.18 -15.45
N LEU A 706 -12.88 -19.85 -15.30
CA LEU A 706 -14.13 -19.10 -15.20
C LEU A 706 -14.46 -18.57 -16.60
N GLU A 707 -15.47 -19.13 -17.25
CA GLU A 707 -15.96 -18.68 -18.55
C GLU A 707 -17.21 -17.82 -18.37
N LEU A 708 -17.18 -16.63 -18.96
CA LEU A 708 -18.26 -15.64 -18.91
C LEU A 708 -18.76 -15.35 -20.32
N GLU A 709 -20.07 -15.50 -20.57
CA GLU A 709 -20.70 -15.06 -21.82
C GLU A 709 -21.19 -13.61 -21.64
N MET A 710 -20.69 -12.71 -22.49
CA MET A 710 -20.94 -11.27 -22.37
C MET A 710 -21.95 -10.80 -23.44
N ASP A 711 -22.82 -9.84 -23.08
CA ASP A 711 -23.80 -9.22 -23.98
C ASP A 711 -24.01 -7.73 -23.61
N ASN A 712 -24.58 -6.96 -24.51
CA ASN A 712 -24.96 -5.57 -24.27
C ASN A 712 -26.28 -5.41 -23.49
N ARG A 713 -27.03 -6.48 -23.28
CA ARG A 713 -28.30 -6.51 -22.53
C ARG A 713 -28.04 -7.04 -21.12
N VAL A 714 -28.72 -6.44 -20.15
CA VAL A 714 -28.73 -6.92 -18.77
C VAL A 714 -29.36 -8.32 -18.70
N SER A 715 -28.68 -9.28 -18.08
CA SER A 715 -29.24 -10.61 -17.83
C SER A 715 -30.45 -10.53 -16.90
N LYS A 716 -31.49 -11.31 -17.22
CA LYS A 716 -32.71 -11.45 -16.40
C LYS A 716 -32.69 -12.70 -15.52
N THR A 717 -31.68 -13.54 -15.68
CA THR A 717 -31.60 -14.85 -15.00
C THR A 717 -30.30 -15.04 -14.23
N TRP A 718 -29.14 -14.78 -14.86
CA TRP A 718 -27.85 -14.98 -14.20
C TRP A 718 -27.70 -14.09 -12.94
N GLY A 719 -27.32 -14.69 -11.82
CA GLY A 719 -27.22 -14.03 -10.52
C GLY A 719 -28.57 -13.80 -9.82
N ILE A 720 -29.68 -14.23 -10.43
CA ILE A 720 -31.04 -14.05 -9.89
C ILE A 720 -31.70 -15.40 -9.67
N VAL A 721 -31.73 -16.27 -10.68
CA VAL A 721 -32.31 -17.61 -10.59
C VAL A 721 -31.36 -18.65 -11.20
N ASP A 722 -31.48 -19.90 -10.72
CA ASP A 722 -30.80 -21.06 -11.29
C ASP A 722 -31.53 -21.60 -12.54
N ALA A 723 -31.04 -22.69 -13.11
CA ALA A 723 -31.63 -23.34 -14.29
C ALA A 723 -33.08 -23.85 -14.04
N ASN A 724 -33.46 -24.05 -12.78
CA ASN A 724 -34.79 -24.50 -12.39
C ASN A 724 -35.73 -23.33 -11.99
N GLY A 725 -35.24 -22.09 -12.06
CA GLY A 725 -35.99 -20.89 -11.66
C GLY A 725 -35.97 -20.62 -10.15
N ASN A 726 -35.14 -21.32 -9.36
CA ASN A 726 -35.00 -21.03 -7.95
C ASN A 726 -34.08 -19.83 -7.71
N PRO A 727 -34.32 -19.01 -6.67
CA PRO A 727 -33.45 -17.89 -6.32
C PRO A 727 -32.00 -18.34 -6.06
N VAL A 728 -31.05 -17.68 -6.67
CA VAL A 728 -29.61 -17.90 -6.43
C VAL A 728 -29.21 -17.26 -5.10
N PRO A 729 -28.38 -17.91 -4.26
CA PRO A 729 -27.90 -17.30 -3.03
C PRO A 729 -27.00 -16.09 -3.33
N TYR A 730 -27.26 -14.98 -2.65
CA TYR A 730 -26.40 -13.81 -2.64
C TYR A 730 -25.05 -14.12 -1.96
N PRO A 731 -24.05 -13.24 -2.09
CA PRO A 731 -22.81 -13.42 -1.36
C PRO A 731 -23.06 -13.58 0.15
N PRO A 732 -22.27 -14.43 0.86
CA PRO A 732 -22.47 -14.68 2.28
C PRO A 732 -22.42 -13.40 3.13
N SER A 733 -23.19 -13.38 4.22
CA SER A 733 -23.30 -12.27 5.15
C SER A 733 -23.33 -12.79 6.59
N LEU A 734 -22.81 -11.99 7.55
CA LEU A 734 -22.84 -12.30 8.98
C LEU A 734 -24.26 -12.66 9.49
N SER A 735 -25.28 -11.97 8.98
CA SER A 735 -26.70 -12.18 9.34
C SER A 735 -27.35 -13.34 8.60
N ASP A 736 -26.62 -14.11 7.80
CA ASP A 736 -27.17 -15.37 7.26
C ASP A 736 -27.41 -16.37 8.39
N ASN A 737 -28.54 -17.06 8.31
CA ASN A 737 -28.82 -18.14 9.25
C ASN A 737 -27.75 -19.21 9.12
N ILE A 738 -27.26 -19.69 10.25
CA ILE A 738 -26.32 -20.79 10.30
C ILE A 738 -27.13 -22.06 10.11
N GLU A 739 -26.88 -22.77 9.04
CA GLU A 739 -27.15 -24.23 9.04
C GLU A 739 -26.04 -25.00 9.77
#